data_48316a8c0416e73235bec08177e5c8ef
#
_entry.id   48316a8c0416e73235bec08177e5c8ef
#
_cell.length_a   1.000
_cell.length_b   1.000
_cell.length_c   1.000
_cell.angle_alpha   90.00
_cell.angle_beta   90.00
_cell.angle_gamma   90.00
#
_symmetry.space_group_name_H-M   'P 1'
#
loop_
_entity.id
_entity.type
_entity.pdbx_description
1 polymer ?
#
loop_
_entity_poly.entity_id
_entity_poly.type
_entity_poly.pdbx_seq_one_letter_code
_entity_poly.pdbx_strand_id
1 'polypeptide(L)'
;METRKLSSCALAVRVALVLGGALSLPALAADPAPQPAAKATASKDTSDIERIEVTGIRASMKASVNTKRFSNSVVDAITSEDIGKFPDKNVAESLSRITGVSVTRDFGEGEKIAVRGTDPSQNRTLLNGSAVASADWFVLDNPSRAFNFTLLPSNLISSLEVYKSPQADIQEGSLGGTVYLKTFKPMQLDANTLKLSAEEQYSDNSEKWDPQLSGLYSWKNDDETFGFLISLTRQDRTLVREGKESLGFVRQTVDGKDYWAPRVIGDANFEQKRERKTGFAAIQWRPAERWDLNLNILNTKLDANNTNHNLYTFLNDNFNPADAVISGDHIVAGSADNATSQLYVIDRISYSKSKAYDFEGSYDADVFKVTMKAGFTEAEGGTSRDRHYQFSRVMDHVTFDGLNHTDYVDASNTESRDQLLARPFDWMQEGARTMKDEERYGGFDFELPVSHGIFTDIKAGVYYRDHDKSQRQTGTRFHWYKDDQLNGAWGDVLPGQTNWASGVLGQYSLSDFVGGDSTANYPLLDTGKAAAIAYPDAAFASPTATFLFLADTWKVNEKIYSAYTKGNFQGEGFRGDVGVRFVKTEVRSSGYLWDGDATAAAISLLDGYSLLADAVDPSAGGDWNVRQETAKHSYDDILPNLNLVFDLTDDTLLRFSAARVMSRPDYVDIAYHESLNIPTRSGQRGNPNLDPTRANQYDIAYEWYFSDTGMLSGTFFYKDIEGLVKYQNVDAQAYDEQAGENVLVNVTQPINGAGSEVKGVELSYQQEFGNFGILANYTYTDANAKEERDPVTSPGSGLTLGTSKHMANLTGYYENDWLSARLAYNYRTHYYDGISEYGSEVFTDNYGQLDGRIGIKVMENLELTAEAVNITDEDIEQYHIDKSAPSKKYSNGRRFYVGLNYSF
;
A
#
# COMPACT_ATOMS: atom_id res chain seq x y z
N MET A 1 1.51 -42.69 -3.21
CA MET A 1 1.83 -41.28 -3.52
C MET A 1 1.88 -40.97 -5.02
N GLU A 2 1.14 -41.73 -5.86
CA GLU A 2 1.20 -41.58 -7.33
C GLU A 2 -0.15 -41.63 -8.07
N THR A 3 -1.27 -41.54 -7.38
CA THR A 3 -2.60 -41.66 -8.01
C THR A 3 -3.51 -40.43 -7.92
N ARG A 4 -3.02 -39.29 -7.40
CA ARG A 4 -3.81 -38.05 -7.30
C ARG A 4 -3.49 -36.95 -8.34
N LYS A 5 -2.44 -37.11 -9.16
CA LYS A 5 -2.02 -36.08 -10.13
C LYS A 5 -2.80 -36.02 -11.45
N LEU A 6 -3.74 -36.93 -11.69
CA LEU A 6 -4.49 -36.97 -12.96
C LEU A 6 -5.90 -36.35 -12.94
N SER A 7 -6.40 -35.90 -11.77
CA SER A 7 -7.74 -35.30 -11.68
C SER A 7 -7.79 -33.81 -11.97
N SER A 8 -6.67 -33.10 -11.82
CA SER A 8 -6.62 -31.64 -11.96
C SER A 8 -6.63 -31.15 -13.42
N CYS A 9 -6.02 -31.90 -14.33
CA CYS A 9 -6.10 -31.60 -15.77
C CYS A 9 -7.51 -31.80 -16.37
N ALA A 10 -8.32 -32.67 -15.78
CA ALA A 10 -9.69 -32.92 -16.25
C ALA A 10 -10.66 -31.78 -15.91
N LEU A 11 -10.36 -30.96 -14.90
CA LEU A 11 -11.19 -29.82 -14.51
C LEU A 11 -10.94 -28.59 -15.41
N ALA A 12 -9.68 -28.35 -15.79
CA ALA A 12 -9.34 -27.28 -16.72
C ALA A 12 -9.99 -27.48 -18.12
N VAL A 13 -10.07 -28.74 -18.58
CA VAL A 13 -10.76 -29.11 -19.83
C VAL A 13 -12.28 -28.95 -19.70
N ARG A 14 -12.86 -29.12 -18.50
CA ARG A 14 -14.31 -28.94 -18.29
C ARG A 14 -14.75 -27.47 -18.27
N VAL A 15 -13.89 -26.55 -17.83
CA VAL A 15 -14.15 -25.09 -17.87
C VAL A 15 -14.10 -24.59 -19.32
N ALA A 16 -13.18 -25.08 -20.12
CA ALA A 16 -13.12 -24.75 -21.55
C ALA A 16 -14.34 -25.25 -22.35
N LEU A 17 -14.94 -26.37 -21.94
CA LEU A 17 -16.14 -26.95 -22.60
C LEU A 17 -17.46 -26.27 -22.18
N VAL A 18 -17.53 -25.65 -21.01
CA VAL A 18 -18.71 -24.91 -20.55
C VAL A 18 -18.81 -23.52 -21.20
N LEU A 19 -17.66 -22.90 -21.52
CA LEU A 19 -17.64 -21.63 -22.26
C LEU A 19 -17.92 -21.80 -23.76
N GLY A 20 -17.64 -22.99 -24.36
CA GLY A 20 -17.94 -23.30 -25.76
C GLY A 20 -19.40 -23.59 -26.05
N GLY A 21 -20.24 -23.82 -25.04
CA GLY A 21 -21.64 -24.19 -25.19
C GLY A 21 -22.67 -23.05 -25.17
N ALA A 22 -22.26 -21.82 -24.86
CA ALA A 22 -23.17 -20.70 -24.65
C ALA A 22 -23.21 -19.63 -25.77
N LEU A 23 -22.43 -19.79 -26.84
CA LEU A 23 -22.33 -18.79 -27.91
C LEU A 23 -22.75 -19.36 -29.28
N SER A 24 -23.99 -19.78 -29.43
CA SER A 24 -24.63 -19.93 -30.74
C SER A 24 -25.61 -18.78 -30.99
N LEU A 25 -25.11 -17.67 -31.49
CA LEU A 25 -25.93 -16.63 -32.14
C LEU A 25 -25.81 -16.76 -33.67
N PRO A 26 -26.89 -16.60 -34.43
CA PRO A 26 -26.90 -16.83 -35.86
C PRO A 26 -26.13 -15.73 -36.60
N ALA A 27 -25.21 -16.16 -37.47
CA ALA A 27 -24.53 -15.30 -38.43
C ALA A 27 -25.51 -14.80 -39.48
N LEU A 28 -25.67 -13.49 -39.59
CA LEU A 28 -26.24 -12.84 -40.77
C LEU A 28 -25.09 -12.52 -41.73
N ALA A 29 -25.09 -13.23 -42.85
CA ALA A 29 -24.19 -13.01 -43.96
C ALA A 29 -24.57 -11.72 -44.69
N ALA A 30 -23.58 -10.88 -44.98
CA ALA A 30 -23.67 -9.79 -45.97
C ALA A 30 -22.50 -9.88 -46.94
N ASP A 31 -22.84 -9.85 -48.22
CA ASP A 31 -21.96 -9.98 -49.37
C ASP A 31 -21.01 -8.79 -49.58
N PRO A 32 -19.88 -8.97 -50.26
CA PRO A 32 -18.89 -7.90 -50.47
C PRO A 32 -19.17 -7.06 -51.72
N ALA A 33 -19.04 -5.77 -51.66
CA ALA A 33 -19.07 -4.87 -52.83
C ALA A 33 -17.73 -4.06 -52.92
N PRO A 34 -17.34 -3.62 -54.12
CA PRO A 34 -15.98 -3.45 -54.53
C PRO A 34 -15.41 -2.03 -54.30
N GLN A 35 -14.10 -1.95 -54.18
CA GLN A 35 -13.29 -0.72 -54.19
C GLN A 35 -13.47 0.16 -55.45
N PRO A 36 -13.32 1.46 -55.26
CA PRO A 36 -12.46 2.19 -56.20
C PRO A 36 -11.45 3.12 -55.52
N ALA A 37 -10.25 3.13 -56.09
CA ALA A 37 -9.18 4.04 -55.77
C ALA A 37 -9.50 5.50 -56.13
N ALA A 38 -9.14 6.45 -55.27
CA ALA A 38 -8.94 7.87 -55.63
C ALA A 38 -8.02 8.61 -54.67
N LYS A 39 -7.06 9.16 -55.24
CA LYS A 39 -6.08 10.20 -55.00
C LYS A 39 -6.20 11.06 -53.73
N ALA A 40 -4.99 11.21 -53.17
CA ALA A 40 -4.63 12.17 -52.14
C ALA A 40 -4.87 13.64 -52.50
N THR A 41 -5.44 14.36 -51.58
CA THR A 41 -5.21 15.81 -51.40
C THR A 41 -5.06 16.07 -49.90
N ALA A 42 -3.88 16.63 -49.56
CA ALA A 42 -3.54 16.96 -48.18
C ALA A 42 -4.44 18.11 -47.70
N SER A 43 -5.16 17.87 -46.61
CA SER A 43 -5.63 18.93 -45.72
C SER A 43 -5.00 18.65 -44.35
N LYS A 44 -4.35 19.66 -43.81
CA LYS A 44 -3.89 19.68 -42.42
C LYS A 44 -5.11 19.64 -41.51
N ASP A 45 -5.36 18.49 -40.90
CA ASP A 45 -6.27 18.35 -39.77
C ASP A 45 -5.42 18.10 -38.54
N THR A 46 -5.39 19.07 -37.67
CA THR A 46 -4.77 19.03 -36.36
C THR A 46 -5.82 18.60 -35.35
N SER A 47 -6.07 17.30 -35.30
CA SER A 47 -6.66 16.62 -34.13
C SER A 47 -6.08 15.24 -34.09
N ASP A 48 -4.81 15.14 -33.71
CA ASP A 48 -4.20 13.86 -33.36
C ASP A 48 -4.79 13.35 -32.04
N ILE A 49 -5.97 12.74 -32.15
CA ILE A 49 -6.39 11.76 -31.15
C ILE A 49 -5.46 10.58 -31.40
N GLU A 50 -4.52 10.41 -30.49
CA GLU A 50 -3.64 9.25 -30.45
C GLU A 50 -4.54 8.00 -30.37
N ARG A 51 -4.85 7.38 -31.52
CA ARG A 51 -5.39 6.03 -31.56
C ARG A 51 -4.31 5.14 -31.00
N ILE A 52 -4.54 4.63 -29.81
CA ILE A 52 -3.65 3.63 -29.21
C ILE A 52 -3.92 2.29 -29.92
N GLU A 53 -3.48 2.15 -31.13
CA GLU A 53 -3.39 0.88 -31.85
C GLU A 53 -2.02 0.24 -31.52
N VAL A 54 -1.79 0.03 -30.20
CA VAL A 54 -0.57 -0.59 -29.69
C VAL A 54 -0.82 -2.08 -29.62
N THR A 55 -0.43 -2.83 -30.63
CA THR A 55 -0.47 -4.30 -30.63
C THR A 55 0.94 -4.86 -30.50
N GLY A 56 1.19 -5.58 -29.38
CA GLY A 56 2.49 -6.24 -29.13
C GLY A 56 3.44 -5.43 -28.25
N ILE A 57 4.45 -6.13 -27.71
CA ILE A 57 5.46 -5.57 -26.81
C ILE A 57 6.25 -4.44 -27.49
N ARG A 58 6.54 -4.59 -28.78
CA ARG A 58 7.28 -3.59 -29.56
C ARG A 58 6.57 -2.25 -29.65
N ALA A 59 5.28 -2.28 -29.97
CA ALA A 59 4.49 -1.07 -30.09
C ALA A 59 4.35 -0.37 -28.74
N SER A 60 4.19 -1.13 -27.65
CA SER A 60 4.21 -0.64 -26.29
C SER A 60 5.53 0.03 -25.91
N MET A 61 6.66 -0.60 -26.20
CA MET A 61 8.00 -0.01 -25.97
C MET A 61 8.18 1.28 -26.74
N LYS A 62 7.77 1.33 -28.01
CA LYS A 62 7.82 2.56 -28.83
C LYS A 62 6.99 3.67 -28.23
N ALA A 63 5.77 3.37 -27.78
CA ALA A 63 4.91 4.36 -27.13
C ALA A 63 5.50 4.87 -25.80
N SER A 64 6.07 3.99 -24.98
CA SER A 64 6.75 4.38 -23.73
C SER A 64 7.98 5.24 -23.99
N VAL A 65 8.80 4.89 -24.98
CA VAL A 65 9.96 5.70 -25.44
C VAL A 65 9.48 7.07 -25.91
N ASN A 66 8.44 7.14 -26.73
CA ASN A 66 7.91 8.41 -27.25
C ASN A 66 7.37 9.29 -26.11
N THR A 67 6.63 8.74 -25.15
CA THR A 67 6.14 9.48 -23.99
C THR A 67 7.32 10.13 -23.23
N LYS A 68 8.39 9.38 -22.98
CA LYS A 68 9.60 9.91 -22.35
C LYS A 68 10.29 10.95 -23.21
N ARG A 69 10.53 10.66 -24.50
CA ARG A 69 11.27 11.51 -25.43
C ARG A 69 10.62 12.88 -25.63
N PHE A 70 9.28 12.92 -25.75
CA PHE A 70 8.55 14.15 -26.06
C PHE A 70 8.08 14.92 -24.82
N SER A 71 8.18 14.35 -23.64
CA SER A 71 7.89 15.10 -22.39
C SER A 71 8.92 16.20 -22.15
N ASN A 72 8.51 17.30 -21.52
CA ASN A 72 9.42 18.32 -21.01
C ASN A 72 10.05 17.90 -19.67
N SER A 73 9.31 17.14 -18.85
CA SER A 73 9.79 16.67 -17.54
C SER A 73 10.48 15.30 -17.62
N VAL A 74 11.18 14.95 -16.55
CA VAL A 74 11.72 13.60 -16.36
C VAL A 74 10.56 12.67 -16.01
N VAL A 75 10.15 11.86 -17.00
CA VAL A 75 9.03 10.92 -16.89
C VAL A 75 9.43 9.56 -17.42
N ASP A 76 8.90 8.51 -16.80
CA ASP A 76 8.91 7.15 -17.34
C ASP A 76 7.47 6.66 -17.50
N ALA A 77 7.21 5.87 -18.55
CA ALA A 77 5.87 5.40 -18.89
C ALA A 77 5.85 3.90 -19.21
N ILE A 78 4.71 3.26 -18.93
CA ILE A 78 4.38 1.89 -19.33
C ILE A 78 2.97 1.92 -19.93
N THR A 79 2.76 1.26 -21.08
CA THR A 79 1.45 1.19 -21.72
C THR A 79 0.73 -0.12 -21.41
N SER A 80 -0.57 -0.19 -21.72
CA SER A 80 -1.46 -1.30 -21.39
C SER A 80 -1.02 -2.66 -21.96
N GLU A 81 -0.41 -2.68 -23.14
CA GLU A 81 0.07 -3.92 -23.74
C GLU A 81 1.19 -4.55 -22.89
N ASP A 82 2.07 -3.73 -22.35
CA ASP A 82 3.08 -4.18 -21.40
C ASP A 82 2.44 -4.61 -20.07
N ILE A 83 1.51 -3.82 -19.54
CA ILE A 83 0.80 -4.12 -18.29
C ILE A 83 0.09 -5.48 -18.39
N GLY A 84 -0.65 -5.72 -19.49
CA GLY A 84 -1.42 -6.96 -19.71
C GLY A 84 -0.59 -8.20 -20.06
N LYS A 85 0.69 -8.03 -20.44
CA LYS A 85 1.59 -9.13 -20.84
C LYS A 85 2.62 -9.51 -19.78
N PHE A 86 2.52 -8.96 -18.57
CA PHE A 86 3.23 -9.43 -17.40
C PHE A 86 2.29 -10.17 -16.45
N PRO A 87 2.80 -10.98 -15.53
CA PRO A 87 2.01 -11.57 -14.46
C PRO A 87 1.59 -10.54 -13.40
N ASP A 88 1.40 -9.29 -13.83
CA ASP A 88 1.07 -8.16 -12.97
C ASP A 88 -0.42 -8.17 -12.66
N LYS A 89 -0.79 -8.61 -11.49
CA LYS A 89 -2.20 -8.72 -11.09
C LYS A 89 -2.75 -7.41 -10.52
N ASN A 90 -1.86 -6.49 -10.15
CA ASN A 90 -2.21 -5.11 -9.80
C ASN A 90 -1.19 -4.12 -10.36
N VAL A 91 -1.54 -2.84 -10.27
CA VAL A 91 -0.77 -1.73 -10.85
C VAL A 91 0.61 -1.55 -10.20
N ALA A 92 0.79 -1.87 -8.91
CA ALA A 92 2.08 -1.72 -8.23
C ALA A 92 3.14 -2.65 -8.82
N GLU A 93 2.76 -3.86 -9.20
CA GLU A 93 3.70 -4.80 -9.83
C GLU A 93 4.22 -4.27 -11.16
N SER A 94 3.36 -3.62 -11.96
CA SER A 94 3.80 -2.95 -13.19
C SER A 94 4.74 -1.79 -12.89
N LEU A 95 4.46 -1.00 -11.86
CA LEU A 95 5.29 0.14 -11.45
C LEU A 95 6.68 -0.29 -10.95
N SER A 96 6.85 -1.51 -10.43
CA SER A 96 8.16 -2.00 -9.97
C SER A 96 9.22 -2.06 -11.08
N ARG A 97 8.81 -2.08 -12.35
CA ARG A 97 9.71 -2.07 -13.50
C ARG A 97 10.17 -0.68 -13.92
N ILE A 98 9.55 0.36 -13.38
CA ILE A 98 9.99 1.74 -13.63
C ILE A 98 11.26 2.02 -12.83
N THR A 99 12.24 2.63 -13.47
CA THR A 99 13.52 3.00 -12.85
C THR A 99 13.25 3.86 -11.60
N GLY A 100 13.90 3.55 -10.48
CA GLY A 100 13.75 4.31 -9.23
C GLY A 100 12.44 4.06 -8.47
N VAL A 101 11.61 3.11 -8.88
CA VAL A 101 10.39 2.72 -8.17
C VAL A 101 10.61 1.41 -7.42
N SER A 102 10.30 1.38 -6.13
CA SER A 102 10.24 0.17 -5.31
C SER A 102 8.83 -0.09 -4.79
N VAL A 103 8.54 -1.36 -4.52
CA VAL A 103 7.20 -1.83 -4.12
C VAL A 103 7.31 -2.60 -2.81
N THR A 104 6.39 -2.37 -1.87
CA THR A 104 6.22 -3.19 -0.67
C THR A 104 5.30 -4.38 -0.98
N ARG A 105 5.66 -5.58 -0.46
CA ARG A 105 4.97 -6.85 -0.77
C ARG A 105 4.73 -7.72 0.46
N ASP A 106 4.32 -7.16 1.57
CA ASP A 106 4.22 -7.85 2.86
C ASP A 106 3.40 -9.14 2.81
N PHE A 107 2.40 -9.18 1.95
CA PHE A 107 1.54 -10.35 1.72
C PHE A 107 1.71 -10.94 0.30
N GLY A 108 2.91 -10.81 -0.26
CA GLY A 108 3.28 -11.35 -1.58
C GLY A 108 2.58 -10.69 -2.77
N GLU A 109 1.90 -9.55 -2.58
CA GLU A 109 1.31 -8.71 -3.63
C GLU A 109 1.73 -7.25 -3.39
N GLY A 110 2.03 -6.51 -4.46
CA GLY A 110 2.41 -5.10 -4.33
C GLY A 110 1.30 -4.26 -3.74
N GLU A 111 1.57 -3.55 -2.65
CA GLU A 111 0.59 -2.73 -1.94
C GLU A 111 0.87 -1.23 -2.05
N LYS A 112 2.08 -0.81 -1.75
CA LYS A 112 2.49 0.60 -1.73
C LYS A 112 3.78 0.75 -2.55
N ILE A 113 4.04 1.95 -3.02
CA ILE A 113 5.25 2.25 -3.83
C ILE A 113 6.05 3.39 -3.22
N ALA A 114 7.36 3.32 -3.37
CA ALA A 114 8.30 4.40 -3.10
C ALA A 114 9.01 4.80 -4.38
N VAL A 115 9.20 6.10 -4.60
CA VAL A 115 9.92 6.65 -5.76
C VAL A 115 11.19 7.34 -5.29
N ARG A 116 12.36 6.93 -5.83
CA ARG A 116 13.69 7.48 -5.47
C ARG A 116 13.98 7.44 -3.97
N GLY A 117 13.51 6.38 -3.30
CA GLY A 117 13.74 6.17 -1.87
C GLY A 117 13.00 7.12 -0.93
N THR A 118 11.91 7.75 -1.37
CA THR A 118 11.01 8.48 -0.47
C THR A 118 9.95 7.55 0.10
N ASP A 119 9.46 7.87 1.29
CA ASP A 119 8.36 7.16 1.92
C ASP A 119 7.14 7.05 0.97
N PRO A 120 6.42 5.92 0.93
CA PRO A 120 5.21 5.78 0.11
C PRO A 120 4.17 6.88 0.31
N SER A 121 4.02 7.42 1.52
CA SER A 121 3.11 8.53 1.81
C SER A 121 3.52 9.86 1.19
N GLN A 122 4.78 9.99 0.81
CA GLN A 122 5.36 11.17 0.16
C GLN A 122 5.30 11.10 -1.38
N ASN A 123 4.57 10.13 -1.94
CA ASN A 123 4.31 10.00 -3.36
C ASN A 123 2.83 10.27 -3.65
N ARG A 124 2.54 10.86 -4.81
CA ARG A 124 1.15 11.16 -5.19
C ARG A 124 0.70 10.22 -6.30
N THR A 125 -0.47 9.60 -6.12
CA THR A 125 -1.11 8.79 -7.16
C THR A 125 -2.36 9.50 -7.66
N LEU A 126 -2.49 9.65 -8.98
CA LEU A 126 -3.60 10.29 -9.65
C LEU A 126 -4.21 9.32 -10.68
N LEU A 127 -5.52 9.19 -10.71
CA LEU A 127 -6.26 8.49 -11.76
C LEU A 127 -6.91 9.53 -12.67
N ASN A 128 -6.56 9.53 -13.96
CA ASN A 128 -7.02 10.52 -14.95
C ASN A 128 -6.76 11.98 -14.52
N GLY A 129 -5.70 12.20 -13.71
CA GLY A 129 -5.29 13.51 -13.21
C GLY A 129 -5.98 13.97 -11.93
N SER A 130 -6.80 13.13 -11.32
CA SER A 130 -7.50 13.40 -10.07
C SER A 130 -7.13 12.40 -8.98
N ALA A 131 -7.22 12.82 -7.72
CA ALA A 131 -6.98 11.92 -6.60
C ALA A 131 -8.06 10.83 -6.51
N VAL A 132 -7.69 9.66 -6.04
CA VAL A 132 -8.61 8.57 -5.67
C VAL A 132 -8.43 8.27 -4.19
N ALA A 133 -9.53 8.28 -3.44
CA ALA A 133 -9.53 7.92 -2.03
C ALA A 133 -9.08 6.48 -1.84
N SER A 134 -8.29 6.25 -0.81
CA SER A 134 -7.72 4.95 -0.47
C SER A 134 -7.80 4.69 1.03
N ALA A 135 -8.11 3.46 1.40
CA ALA A 135 -8.11 2.99 2.78
C ALA A 135 -7.46 1.61 2.85
N ASP A 136 -6.63 1.40 3.85
CA ASP A 136 -5.97 0.12 4.08
C ASP A 136 -6.97 -0.89 4.67
N TRP A 137 -6.73 -2.18 4.42
CA TRP A 137 -7.57 -3.29 4.90
C TRP A 137 -7.07 -3.86 6.23
N PHE A 138 -5.78 -3.69 6.53
CA PHE A 138 -5.14 -4.34 7.66
C PHE A 138 -5.23 -3.48 8.92
N VAL A 139 -5.59 -4.10 10.05
CA VAL A 139 -5.83 -3.42 11.33
C VAL A 139 -4.57 -2.73 11.88
N LEU A 140 -3.38 -3.24 11.58
CA LEU A 140 -2.12 -2.68 12.05
C LEU A 140 -1.58 -1.56 11.14
N ASP A 141 -2.15 -1.35 9.96
CA ASP A 141 -1.77 -0.23 9.11
C ASP A 141 -2.25 1.09 9.71
N ASN A 142 -1.34 2.04 9.78
CA ASN A 142 -1.70 3.41 10.15
C ASN A 142 -2.30 4.15 8.97
N PRO A 143 -3.36 4.96 9.19
CA PRO A 143 -3.92 5.81 8.14
C PRO A 143 -2.88 6.76 7.58
N SER A 144 -2.38 6.47 6.39
CA SER A 144 -1.35 7.23 5.71
C SER A 144 -1.90 7.92 4.45
N ARG A 145 -1.05 8.70 3.77
CA ARG A 145 -1.32 9.29 2.45
C ARG A 145 -0.96 8.36 1.30
N ALA A 146 -0.30 7.23 1.59
CA ALA A 146 0.07 6.24 0.58
C ALA A 146 -1.19 5.66 -0.09
N PHE A 147 -1.15 5.54 -1.41
CA PHE A 147 -2.22 4.88 -2.14
C PHE A 147 -2.04 3.37 -2.06
N ASN A 148 -3.10 2.65 -1.72
CA ASN A 148 -3.10 1.19 -1.68
C ASN A 148 -3.46 0.62 -3.06
N PHE A 149 -2.46 0.14 -3.79
CA PHE A 149 -2.60 -0.37 -5.16
C PHE A 149 -3.31 -1.73 -5.23
N THR A 150 -3.51 -2.42 -4.11
CA THR A 150 -4.30 -3.66 -4.10
C THR A 150 -5.76 -3.44 -4.53
N LEU A 151 -6.25 -2.19 -4.54
CA LEU A 151 -7.58 -1.84 -5.00
C LEU A 151 -7.72 -1.76 -6.53
N LEU A 152 -6.61 -1.58 -7.28
CA LEU A 152 -6.65 -1.35 -8.72
C LEU A 152 -6.06 -2.54 -9.50
N PRO A 153 -6.91 -3.35 -10.16
CA PRO A 153 -6.43 -4.37 -11.09
C PRO A 153 -5.78 -3.73 -12.33
N SER A 154 -4.74 -4.36 -12.85
CA SER A 154 -3.94 -3.85 -13.95
C SER A 154 -4.70 -3.66 -15.27
N ASN A 155 -5.73 -4.47 -15.51
CA ASN A 155 -6.51 -4.47 -16.75
C ASN A 155 -7.40 -3.23 -16.98
N LEU A 156 -7.53 -2.35 -15.99
CA LEU A 156 -8.26 -1.07 -16.14
C LEU A 156 -7.43 0.02 -16.78
N ILE A 157 -6.10 -0.13 -16.74
CA ILE A 157 -5.15 0.94 -17.01
C ILE A 157 -4.70 0.89 -18.45
N SER A 158 -4.82 2.01 -19.16
CA SER A 158 -4.32 2.17 -20.52
C SER A 158 -2.85 2.61 -20.57
N SER A 159 -2.41 3.41 -19.58
CA SER A 159 -1.00 3.77 -19.40
C SER A 159 -0.69 4.21 -17.98
N LEU A 160 0.55 3.99 -17.59
CA LEU A 160 1.16 4.42 -16.34
C LEU A 160 2.26 5.42 -16.67
N GLU A 161 2.29 6.56 -16.00
CA GLU A 161 3.36 7.54 -16.11
C GLU A 161 3.85 7.90 -14.71
N VAL A 162 5.15 7.95 -14.50
CA VAL A 162 5.77 8.40 -13.25
C VAL A 162 6.57 9.67 -13.53
N TYR A 163 5.99 10.79 -13.10
CA TYR A 163 6.63 12.10 -13.18
C TYR A 163 7.59 12.27 -12.01
N LYS A 164 8.88 12.29 -12.31
CA LYS A 164 9.97 12.43 -11.32
C LYS A 164 10.41 13.88 -11.16
N SER A 165 10.15 14.72 -12.16
CA SER A 165 10.23 16.17 -12.05
C SER A 165 8.85 16.81 -12.17
N PRO A 166 8.51 17.79 -11.30
CA PRO A 166 7.18 18.37 -11.25
C PRO A 166 6.92 19.35 -12.40
N GLN A 167 5.65 19.56 -12.68
CA GLN A 167 5.14 20.65 -13.52
C GLN A 167 4.06 21.40 -12.74
N ALA A 168 3.90 22.69 -12.96
CA ALA A 168 2.97 23.52 -12.20
C ALA A 168 1.49 23.12 -12.37
N ASP A 169 1.11 22.49 -13.50
CA ASP A 169 -0.23 22.00 -13.78
C ASP A 169 -0.51 20.60 -13.22
N ILE A 170 0.50 19.89 -12.72
CA ILE A 170 0.33 18.63 -11.98
C ILE A 170 0.06 18.95 -10.52
N GLN A 171 -0.83 18.18 -9.91
CA GLN A 171 -1.22 18.32 -8.50
C GLN A 171 -0.02 18.15 -7.57
N GLU A 172 0.15 19.04 -6.60
CA GLU A 172 1.19 19.01 -5.59
C GLU A 172 0.97 17.89 -4.54
N GLY A 173 1.97 17.64 -3.69
CA GLY A 173 1.91 16.69 -2.58
C GLY A 173 2.83 15.49 -2.77
N SER A 174 3.88 15.62 -3.57
CA SER A 174 4.85 14.57 -3.84
C SER A 174 6.28 15.10 -3.66
N LEU A 175 7.09 14.37 -2.88
CA LEU A 175 8.56 14.56 -2.82
C LEU A 175 9.30 13.55 -3.72
N GLY A 176 8.79 12.32 -3.83
CA GLY A 176 9.39 11.27 -4.66
C GLY A 176 9.07 11.45 -6.12
N GLY A 177 7.81 11.34 -6.44
CA GLY A 177 7.26 11.46 -7.79
C GLY A 177 5.74 11.38 -7.80
N THR A 178 5.12 11.77 -8.90
CA THR A 178 3.68 11.64 -9.12
C THR A 178 3.40 10.51 -10.09
N VAL A 179 2.64 9.52 -9.64
CA VAL A 179 2.14 8.42 -10.47
C VAL A 179 0.84 8.83 -11.11
N TYR A 180 0.80 8.83 -12.41
CA TYR A 180 -0.37 9.17 -13.21
C TYR A 180 -0.90 7.92 -13.89
N LEU A 181 -2.07 7.46 -13.46
CA LEU A 181 -2.78 6.32 -14.00
C LEU A 181 -3.81 6.82 -15.00
N LYS A 182 -3.77 6.34 -16.23
CA LYS A 182 -4.79 6.65 -17.25
C LYS A 182 -5.63 5.41 -17.51
N THR A 183 -6.94 5.56 -17.52
CA THR A 183 -7.87 4.50 -17.89
C THR A 183 -8.17 4.55 -19.40
N PHE A 184 -8.70 3.47 -19.96
CA PHE A 184 -9.18 3.48 -21.33
C PHE A 184 -10.35 4.45 -21.50
N LYS A 185 -10.35 5.23 -22.60
CA LYS A 185 -11.48 6.05 -23.04
C LYS A 185 -12.16 5.40 -24.25
N PRO A 186 -13.49 5.48 -24.39
CA PRO A 186 -14.23 4.82 -25.49
C PRO A 186 -13.74 5.17 -26.89
N MET A 187 -13.39 6.45 -27.13
CA MET A 187 -12.93 6.91 -28.45
C MET A 187 -11.51 6.45 -28.81
N GLN A 188 -10.73 5.95 -27.85
CA GLN A 188 -9.39 5.42 -28.07
C GLN A 188 -9.39 3.98 -28.57
N LEU A 189 -10.48 3.27 -28.40
CA LEU A 189 -10.66 1.86 -28.81
C LEU A 189 -11.50 1.79 -30.07
N ASP A 190 -11.38 0.68 -30.79
CA ASP A 190 -12.26 0.39 -31.93
C ASP A 190 -13.71 0.18 -31.46
N ALA A 191 -14.67 0.46 -32.35
CA ALA A 191 -16.07 0.21 -32.06
C ALA A 191 -16.31 -1.30 -31.84
N ASN A 192 -17.08 -1.63 -30.80
CA ASN A 192 -17.37 -3.02 -30.40
C ASN A 192 -16.14 -3.81 -29.91
N THR A 193 -15.09 -3.17 -29.39
CA THR A 193 -13.98 -3.88 -28.74
C THR A 193 -14.49 -4.71 -27.57
N LEU A 194 -14.20 -5.99 -27.57
CA LEU A 194 -14.50 -6.94 -26.49
C LEU A 194 -13.21 -7.63 -26.06
N LYS A 195 -12.83 -7.49 -24.78
CA LYS A 195 -11.71 -8.24 -24.18
C LYS A 195 -12.25 -9.07 -23.04
N LEU A 196 -11.92 -10.35 -23.00
CA LEU A 196 -12.28 -11.29 -21.93
C LEU A 196 -11.04 -12.04 -21.47
N SER A 197 -10.90 -12.20 -20.17
CA SER A 197 -9.85 -13.03 -19.58
C SER A 197 -10.44 -13.95 -18.52
N ALA A 198 -10.01 -15.21 -18.54
CA ALA A 198 -10.32 -16.19 -17.51
C ALA A 198 -9.04 -16.93 -17.14
N GLU A 199 -8.68 -16.88 -15.87
CA GLU A 199 -7.44 -17.46 -15.35
C GLU A 199 -7.73 -18.24 -14.06
N GLU A 200 -6.92 -19.26 -13.80
CA GLU A 200 -6.84 -20.00 -12.54
C GLU A 200 -5.45 -19.78 -11.93
N GLN A 201 -5.42 -19.35 -10.67
CA GLN A 201 -4.21 -19.17 -9.87
C GLN A 201 -4.03 -20.37 -8.95
N TYR A 202 -2.85 -20.96 -8.95
CA TYR A 202 -2.41 -21.93 -7.93
C TYR A 202 -1.33 -21.30 -7.04
N SER A 203 -1.49 -21.40 -5.72
CA SER A 203 -0.47 -21.03 -4.75
C SER A 203 0.05 -22.27 -4.04
N ASP A 204 1.37 -22.47 -3.99
CA ASP A 204 1.96 -23.67 -3.41
C ASP A 204 1.84 -23.73 -1.88
N ASN A 205 1.95 -22.61 -1.15
CA ASN A 205 1.76 -22.57 0.30
C ASN A 205 0.32 -22.90 0.71
N SER A 206 -0.68 -22.45 -0.04
CA SER A 206 -2.09 -22.75 0.28
C SER A 206 -2.60 -24.04 -0.37
N GLU A 207 -1.90 -24.57 -1.38
CA GLU A 207 -2.34 -25.69 -2.24
C GLU A 207 -3.75 -25.49 -2.85
N LYS A 208 -4.16 -24.21 -3.10
CA LYS A 208 -5.47 -23.84 -3.61
C LYS A 208 -5.40 -23.30 -5.01
N TRP A 209 -6.50 -23.54 -5.76
CA TRP A 209 -6.79 -22.91 -7.04
C TRP A 209 -7.86 -21.84 -6.84
N ASP A 210 -7.60 -20.64 -7.34
CA ASP A 210 -8.49 -19.50 -7.20
C ASP A 210 -8.74 -18.86 -8.56
N PRO A 211 -10.02 -18.62 -8.95
CA PRO A 211 -10.38 -18.07 -10.25
C PRO A 211 -10.17 -16.57 -10.33
N GLN A 212 -9.77 -16.08 -11.51
CA GLN A 212 -9.69 -14.68 -11.87
C GLN A 212 -10.40 -14.44 -13.20
N LEU A 213 -11.35 -13.54 -13.22
CA LEU A 213 -12.18 -13.24 -14.37
C LEU A 213 -12.18 -11.75 -14.67
N SER A 214 -12.04 -11.38 -15.92
CA SER A 214 -12.22 -9.98 -16.32
C SER A 214 -12.88 -9.87 -17.70
N GLY A 215 -13.59 -8.76 -17.90
CA GLY A 215 -14.21 -8.43 -19.17
C GLY A 215 -14.26 -6.92 -19.38
N LEU A 216 -13.95 -6.48 -20.59
CA LEU A 216 -14.08 -5.10 -21.04
C LEU A 216 -14.87 -5.09 -22.34
N TYR A 217 -15.85 -4.21 -22.41
CA TYR A 217 -16.58 -3.91 -23.64
C TYR A 217 -16.58 -2.41 -23.86
N SER A 218 -16.23 -1.98 -25.09
CA SER A 218 -16.25 -0.59 -25.52
C SER A 218 -17.05 -0.45 -26.80
N TRP A 219 -17.89 0.56 -26.86
CA TRP A 219 -18.68 0.92 -28.03
C TRP A 219 -18.60 2.41 -28.31
N LYS A 220 -18.59 2.77 -29.58
CA LYS A 220 -18.75 4.15 -30.06
C LYS A 220 -19.57 4.16 -31.34
N ASN A 221 -20.27 5.27 -31.57
CA ASN A 221 -21.00 5.46 -32.83
C ASN A 221 -20.06 5.80 -34.00
N ASP A 222 -20.53 5.64 -35.24
CA ASP A 222 -19.76 5.82 -36.46
C ASP A 222 -19.20 7.25 -36.60
N ASP A 223 -19.91 8.25 -36.12
CA ASP A 223 -19.49 9.66 -36.14
C ASP A 223 -18.50 10.00 -35.00
N GLU A 224 -18.12 9.07 -34.17
CA GLU A 224 -17.25 9.24 -32.97
C GLU A 224 -17.69 10.41 -32.07
N THR A 225 -18.99 10.65 -31.98
CA THR A 225 -19.56 11.70 -31.12
C THR A 225 -19.99 11.20 -29.74
N PHE A 226 -20.30 9.91 -29.62
CA PHE A 226 -20.69 9.29 -28.36
C PHE A 226 -20.13 7.88 -28.26
N GLY A 227 -19.60 7.55 -27.08
CA GLY A 227 -19.14 6.21 -26.78
C GLY A 227 -19.21 5.88 -25.28
N PHE A 228 -19.25 4.60 -24.98
CA PHE A 228 -19.16 4.12 -23.60
C PHE A 228 -18.26 2.89 -23.51
N LEU A 229 -17.72 2.70 -22.32
CA LEU A 229 -16.89 1.54 -21.97
C LEU A 229 -17.32 1.03 -20.61
N ILE A 230 -17.36 -0.31 -20.46
CA ILE A 230 -17.61 -0.99 -19.20
C ILE A 230 -16.52 -2.04 -19.02
N SER A 231 -15.91 -2.07 -17.82
CA SER A 231 -14.97 -3.13 -17.43
C SER A 231 -15.38 -3.72 -16.08
N LEU A 232 -15.37 -5.04 -15.98
CA LEU A 232 -15.67 -5.79 -14.76
C LEU A 232 -14.54 -6.77 -14.49
N THR A 233 -14.10 -6.84 -13.23
CA THR A 233 -13.04 -7.76 -12.80
C THR A 233 -13.43 -8.42 -11.49
N ARG A 234 -13.18 -9.72 -11.39
CA ARG A 234 -13.19 -10.49 -10.15
C ARG A 234 -11.90 -11.28 -10.04
N GLN A 235 -11.22 -11.15 -8.90
CA GLN A 235 -10.00 -11.88 -8.59
C GLN A 235 -10.14 -12.48 -7.20
N ASP A 236 -10.09 -13.79 -7.12
CA ASP A 236 -10.05 -14.54 -5.87
C ASP A 236 -8.61 -14.99 -5.61
N ARG A 237 -8.18 -15.01 -4.35
CA ARG A 237 -6.86 -15.48 -3.94
C ARG A 237 -6.87 -16.00 -2.51
N THR A 238 -6.39 -17.22 -2.32
CA THR A 238 -6.10 -17.79 -1.01
C THR A 238 -4.60 -17.66 -0.75
N LEU A 239 -4.24 -16.89 0.26
CA LEU A 239 -2.87 -16.66 0.71
C LEU A 239 -2.62 -17.42 2.00
N VAL A 240 -1.50 -18.14 2.06
CA VAL A 240 -0.89 -18.63 3.30
C VAL A 240 0.52 -18.05 3.38
N ARG A 241 0.82 -17.38 4.49
CA ARG A 241 2.15 -16.87 4.82
C ARG A 241 2.59 -17.52 6.12
N GLU A 242 3.65 -18.29 6.04
CA GLU A 242 4.25 -18.95 7.18
C GLU A 242 5.59 -18.31 7.53
N GLY A 243 5.95 -18.34 8.82
CA GLY A 243 7.24 -17.79 9.20
C GLY A 243 7.55 -17.84 10.68
N LYS A 244 8.65 -17.20 10.99
CA LYS A 244 9.18 -16.98 12.32
C LYS A 244 9.17 -15.51 12.66
N GLU A 245 8.90 -15.19 13.92
CA GLU A 245 8.84 -13.80 14.39
C GLU A 245 9.63 -13.64 15.68
N SER A 246 10.39 -12.55 15.77
CA SER A 246 10.88 -11.99 17.02
C SER A 246 10.25 -10.62 17.19
N LEU A 247 9.26 -10.50 18.08
CA LEU A 247 8.52 -9.28 18.29
C LEU A 247 9.24 -8.37 19.29
N GLY A 248 10.12 -7.51 18.75
CA GLY A 248 10.84 -6.52 19.50
C GLY A 248 12.06 -7.02 20.27
N PHE A 249 12.87 -6.07 20.66
CA PHE A 249 14.11 -6.27 21.42
C PHE A 249 14.11 -5.34 22.64
N VAL A 250 14.67 -5.83 23.74
CA VAL A 250 14.80 -5.09 24.99
C VAL A 250 16.26 -5.09 25.43
N ARG A 251 16.65 -4.08 26.23
CA ARG A 251 17.99 -4.02 26.81
C ARG A 251 18.08 -4.95 28.00
N GLN A 252 19.11 -5.83 28.01
CA GLN A 252 19.43 -6.75 29.10
C GLN A 252 20.89 -6.54 29.51
N THR A 253 21.13 -6.48 30.82
CA THR A 253 22.48 -6.27 31.36
C THR A 253 23.18 -7.60 31.60
N VAL A 254 24.32 -7.81 30.93
CA VAL A 254 25.22 -8.96 31.14
C VAL A 254 26.61 -8.42 31.51
N ASP A 255 27.12 -8.86 32.63
CA ASP A 255 28.44 -8.43 33.17
C ASP A 255 28.62 -6.88 33.22
N GLY A 256 27.53 -6.16 33.53
CA GLY A 256 27.53 -4.70 33.68
C GLY A 256 27.49 -3.91 32.38
N LYS A 257 27.29 -4.57 31.25
CA LYS A 257 27.06 -3.95 29.94
C LYS A 257 25.68 -4.34 29.41
N ASP A 258 24.98 -3.39 28.77
CA ASP A 258 23.66 -3.60 28.20
C ASP A 258 23.75 -4.08 26.75
N TYR A 259 22.94 -5.10 26.42
CA TYR A 259 22.80 -5.69 25.11
C TYR A 259 21.34 -5.79 24.70
N TRP A 260 21.05 -5.85 23.42
CA TRP A 260 19.73 -6.13 22.90
C TRP A 260 19.41 -7.63 22.99
N ALA A 261 18.31 -8.00 23.58
CA ALA A 261 17.80 -9.36 23.63
C ALA A 261 16.41 -9.45 22.99
N PRO A 262 16.05 -10.57 22.33
CA PRO A 262 14.68 -10.74 21.81
C PRO A 262 13.70 -10.80 22.99
N ARG A 263 12.58 -10.11 22.85
CA ARG A 263 11.52 -10.05 23.86
C ARG A 263 10.55 -11.21 23.70
N VAL A 264 10.14 -11.47 22.47
CA VAL A 264 9.20 -12.54 22.10
C VAL A 264 9.76 -13.25 20.88
N ILE A 265 9.75 -14.55 20.88
CA ILE A 265 10.09 -15.38 19.73
C ILE A 265 8.96 -16.36 19.44
N GLY A 266 8.81 -16.79 18.20
CA GLY A 266 7.82 -17.80 17.89
C GLY A 266 7.51 -17.98 16.41
N ASP A 267 6.52 -18.83 16.18
CA ASP A 267 6.00 -19.18 14.86
C ASP A 267 4.76 -18.33 14.54
N ALA A 268 4.62 -17.97 13.27
CA ALA A 268 3.46 -17.27 12.74
C ALA A 268 2.91 -17.99 11.51
N ASN A 269 1.61 -18.20 11.49
CA ASN A 269 0.87 -18.66 10.33
C ASN A 269 -0.28 -17.70 10.07
N PHE A 270 -0.29 -17.12 8.86
CA PHE A 270 -1.31 -16.18 8.42
C PHE A 270 -2.03 -16.76 7.21
N GLU A 271 -3.32 -17.01 7.34
CA GLU A 271 -4.20 -17.43 6.25
C GLU A 271 -5.15 -16.31 5.88
N GLN A 272 -5.29 -16.03 4.58
CA GLN A 272 -6.19 -15.00 4.09
C GLN A 272 -6.93 -15.44 2.84
N LYS A 273 -8.22 -15.10 2.78
CA LYS A 273 -9.02 -15.15 1.56
C LYS A 273 -9.26 -13.73 1.06
N ARG A 274 -8.70 -13.43 -0.10
CA ARG A 274 -8.93 -12.17 -0.83
C ARG A 274 -9.96 -12.38 -1.92
N GLU A 275 -10.97 -11.52 -1.98
CA GLU A 275 -11.87 -11.40 -3.10
C GLU A 275 -11.89 -9.93 -3.54
N ARG A 276 -11.34 -9.64 -4.72
CA ARG A 276 -11.39 -8.29 -5.31
C ARG A 276 -12.46 -8.26 -6.40
N LYS A 277 -13.36 -7.29 -6.31
CA LYS A 277 -14.38 -6.98 -7.33
C LYS A 277 -14.24 -5.53 -7.74
N THR A 278 -14.04 -5.30 -9.03
CA THR A 278 -13.91 -3.96 -9.58
C THR A 278 -14.85 -3.79 -10.77
N GLY A 279 -15.61 -2.72 -10.75
CA GLY A 279 -16.40 -2.23 -11.86
C GLY A 279 -15.93 -0.83 -12.26
N PHE A 280 -15.72 -0.62 -13.55
CA PHE A 280 -15.37 0.65 -14.13
C PHE A 280 -16.29 0.94 -15.32
N ALA A 281 -16.74 2.19 -15.44
CA ALA A 281 -17.47 2.67 -16.59
C ALA A 281 -16.94 4.04 -17.03
N ALA A 282 -16.80 4.23 -18.33
CA ALA A 282 -16.45 5.52 -18.93
C ALA A 282 -17.49 5.90 -20.00
N ILE A 283 -17.90 7.15 -19.99
CA ILE A 283 -18.77 7.74 -21.01
C ILE A 283 -18.01 8.92 -21.61
N GLN A 284 -17.92 8.95 -22.93
CA GLN A 284 -17.32 10.06 -23.66
C GLN A 284 -18.33 10.64 -24.65
N TRP A 285 -18.54 11.95 -24.61
CA TRP A 285 -19.50 12.62 -25.44
C TRP A 285 -18.92 13.88 -26.06
N ARG A 286 -19.00 14.00 -27.38
CA ARG A 286 -18.59 15.14 -28.19
C ARG A 286 -19.82 15.72 -28.86
N PRO A 287 -20.60 16.58 -28.16
CA PRO A 287 -21.84 17.18 -28.70
C PRO A 287 -21.60 18.09 -29.90
N ALA A 288 -20.39 18.59 -30.09
CA ALA A 288 -19.90 19.36 -31.22
C ALA A 288 -18.39 19.21 -31.33
N GLU A 289 -17.80 19.53 -32.49
CA GLU A 289 -16.39 19.37 -32.81
C GLU A 289 -15.41 19.92 -31.73
N ARG A 290 -15.83 20.98 -31.01
CA ARG A 290 -14.99 21.65 -30.01
C ARG A 290 -15.16 21.13 -28.59
N TRP A 291 -16.10 20.24 -28.36
CA TRP A 291 -16.38 19.72 -27.02
C TRP A 291 -15.96 18.26 -26.86
N ASP A 292 -15.24 17.94 -25.77
CA ASP A 292 -14.99 16.57 -25.33
C ASP A 292 -15.34 16.46 -23.83
N LEU A 293 -16.39 15.68 -23.53
CA LEU A 293 -16.91 15.48 -22.17
C LEU A 293 -16.71 14.02 -21.77
N ASN A 294 -16.04 13.80 -20.64
CA ASN A 294 -15.73 12.48 -20.12
C ASN A 294 -16.28 12.32 -18.70
N LEU A 295 -16.96 11.23 -18.44
CA LEU A 295 -17.39 10.81 -17.11
C LEU A 295 -16.83 9.41 -16.83
N ASN A 296 -16.04 9.29 -15.78
CA ASN A 296 -15.48 8.04 -15.30
C ASN A 296 -16.11 7.66 -13.97
N ILE A 297 -16.46 6.39 -13.80
CA ILE A 297 -17.05 5.82 -12.60
C ILE A 297 -16.26 4.57 -12.21
N LEU A 298 -15.62 4.61 -11.07
CA LEU A 298 -14.90 3.46 -10.49
C LEU A 298 -15.62 2.99 -9.23
N ASN A 299 -15.77 1.70 -9.08
CA ASN A 299 -16.21 1.05 -7.84
C ASN A 299 -15.39 -0.22 -7.65
N THR A 300 -14.59 -0.26 -6.59
CA THR A 300 -13.76 -1.42 -6.26
C THR A 300 -13.94 -1.82 -4.81
N LYS A 301 -13.91 -3.12 -4.56
CA LYS A 301 -13.97 -3.70 -3.22
C LYS A 301 -13.00 -4.88 -3.13
N LEU A 302 -12.23 -4.91 -2.06
CA LEU A 302 -11.38 -6.01 -1.63
C LEU A 302 -11.94 -6.53 -0.30
N ASP A 303 -12.40 -7.77 -0.23
CA ASP A 303 -12.59 -8.51 1.00
C ASP A 303 -11.29 -9.27 1.31
N ALA A 304 -10.77 -9.12 2.53
CA ALA A 304 -9.44 -9.59 2.95
C ALA A 304 -9.48 -10.30 4.31
N ASN A 305 -10.50 -11.16 4.49
CA ASN A 305 -10.69 -11.89 5.73
C ASN A 305 -9.51 -12.81 6.01
N ASN A 306 -9.03 -12.78 7.26
CA ASN A 306 -7.81 -13.50 7.60
C ASN A 306 -7.85 -14.09 9.00
N THR A 307 -7.02 -15.11 9.22
CA THR A 307 -6.81 -15.74 10.51
C THR A 307 -5.30 -15.89 10.75
N ASN A 308 -4.85 -15.40 11.91
CA ASN A 308 -3.49 -15.62 12.37
C ASN A 308 -3.49 -16.72 13.43
N HIS A 309 -2.52 -17.64 13.35
CA HIS A 309 -2.20 -18.58 14.40
C HIS A 309 -0.73 -18.37 14.75
N ASN A 310 -0.46 -17.86 15.94
CA ASN A 310 0.89 -17.53 16.38
C ASN A 310 1.20 -18.32 17.65
N LEU A 311 2.33 -19.02 17.67
CA LEU A 311 2.83 -19.68 18.87
C LEU A 311 4.04 -18.90 19.38
N TYR A 312 3.82 -18.06 20.37
CA TYR A 312 4.83 -17.18 20.94
C TYR A 312 5.40 -17.68 22.26
N THR A 313 6.68 -17.39 22.49
CA THR A 313 7.35 -17.55 23.78
C THR A 313 7.90 -16.18 24.21
N PHE A 314 7.40 -15.69 25.35
CA PHE A 314 7.79 -14.43 25.95
C PHE A 314 8.99 -14.66 26.87
N LEU A 315 10.15 -14.15 26.49
CA LEU A 315 11.42 -14.31 27.24
C LEU A 315 11.55 -13.28 28.38
N ASN A 316 10.89 -12.14 28.23
CA ASN A 316 10.69 -11.08 29.23
C ASN A 316 11.83 -10.87 30.25
N ASP A 317 11.42 -10.50 31.50
CA ASP A 317 12.29 -10.15 32.62
C ASP A 317 12.94 -11.38 33.28
N ASN A 318 12.64 -12.59 32.81
CA ASN A 318 13.18 -13.84 33.36
C ASN A 318 14.38 -14.38 32.57
N PHE A 319 14.97 -13.54 31.75
CA PHE A 319 16.20 -13.86 31.00
C PHE A 319 17.34 -14.21 31.95
N ASN A 320 18.09 -15.28 31.64
CA ASN A 320 19.23 -15.72 32.41
C ASN A 320 20.57 -15.14 31.85
N PRO A 321 21.17 -14.12 32.49
CA PRO A 321 22.39 -13.49 31.97
C PRO A 321 23.59 -14.43 31.92
N ALA A 322 23.60 -15.51 32.73
CA ALA A 322 24.73 -16.45 32.79
C ALA A 322 24.89 -17.31 31.54
N ASP A 323 23.78 -17.52 30.79
CA ASP A 323 23.76 -18.36 29.59
C ASP A 323 23.80 -17.55 28.30
N ALA A 324 23.96 -16.23 28.41
CA ALA A 324 23.92 -15.32 27.26
C ALA A 324 25.07 -15.56 26.28
N VAL A 325 24.73 -15.80 25.02
CA VAL A 325 25.70 -15.81 23.92
C VAL A 325 25.56 -14.46 23.17
N ILE A 326 26.65 -13.70 23.12
CA ILE A 326 26.67 -12.35 22.61
C ILE A 326 27.34 -12.31 21.24
N SER A 327 26.70 -11.63 20.27
CA SER A 327 27.26 -11.27 18.97
C SER A 327 27.05 -9.77 18.72
N GLY A 328 28.14 -9.02 18.60
CA GLY A 328 28.07 -7.56 18.49
C GLY A 328 27.42 -6.91 19.72
N ASP A 329 26.29 -6.22 19.52
CA ASP A 329 25.50 -5.59 20.58
C ASP A 329 24.21 -6.36 20.91
N HIS A 330 24.12 -7.62 20.47
CA HIS A 330 22.94 -8.47 20.63
C HIS A 330 23.24 -9.77 21.39
N ILE A 331 22.26 -10.21 22.17
CA ILE A 331 22.19 -11.56 22.72
C ILE A 331 21.49 -12.44 21.68
N VAL A 332 22.24 -13.36 21.10
CA VAL A 332 21.80 -14.20 19.97
C VAL A 332 21.37 -15.59 20.41
N ALA A 333 21.75 -16.04 21.60
CA ALA A 333 21.27 -17.27 22.23
C ALA A 333 21.30 -17.13 23.74
N GLY A 334 20.52 -17.96 24.43
CA GLY A 334 20.44 -17.95 25.89
C GLY A 334 19.27 -18.75 26.43
N SER A 335 18.91 -18.46 27.69
CA SER A 335 17.76 -19.09 28.35
C SER A 335 16.93 -18.09 29.15
N ALA A 336 15.68 -18.44 29.42
CA ALA A 336 14.77 -17.74 30.30
C ALA A 336 14.00 -18.74 31.17
N ASP A 337 13.80 -18.38 32.44
CA ASP A 337 13.03 -19.20 33.40
C ASP A 337 11.62 -18.62 33.54
N ASN A 338 10.63 -19.51 33.78
CA ASN A 338 9.23 -19.11 33.91
C ASN A 338 8.69 -18.27 32.71
N ALA A 339 9.16 -18.60 31.51
CA ALA A 339 8.73 -17.95 30.28
C ALA A 339 7.27 -18.28 29.95
N THR A 340 6.49 -17.32 29.50
CA THR A 340 5.11 -17.59 29.08
C THR A 340 5.07 -17.99 27.62
N SER A 341 4.57 -19.19 27.32
CA SER A 341 4.27 -19.61 25.96
C SER A 341 2.78 -19.48 25.67
N GLN A 342 2.43 -18.86 24.53
CA GLN A 342 1.05 -18.54 24.16
C GLN A 342 0.75 -19.03 22.75
N LEU A 343 -0.32 -19.81 22.57
CA LEU A 343 -0.98 -19.91 21.28
C LEU A 343 -1.98 -18.76 21.19
N TYR A 344 -1.72 -17.85 20.28
CA TYR A 344 -2.48 -16.64 20.08
C TYR A 344 -3.14 -16.67 18.70
N VAL A 345 -4.45 -16.75 18.67
CA VAL A 345 -5.23 -16.85 17.42
C VAL A 345 -6.07 -15.60 17.24
N ILE A 346 -6.04 -15.06 16.05
CA ILE A 346 -6.79 -13.85 15.69
C ILE A 346 -7.61 -14.14 14.43
N ASP A 347 -8.93 -13.93 14.49
CA ASP A 347 -9.86 -14.07 13.37
C ASP A 347 -10.42 -12.71 12.98
N ARG A 348 -10.19 -12.28 11.73
CA ARG A 348 -10.51 -10.95 11.24
C ARG A 348 -11.45 -10.95 10.05
N ILE A 349 -12.42 -10.06 10.08
CA ILE A 349 -13.17 -9.64 8.90
C ILE A 349 -12.62 -8.28 8.48
N SER A 350 -11.83 -8.29 7.40
CA SER A 350 -11.14 -7.11 6.89
C SER A 350 -11.57 -6.81 5.46
N TYR A 351 -11.58 -5.53 5.11
CA TYR A 351 -11.98 -5.09 3.78
C TYR A 351 -11.35 -3.74 3.43
N SER A 352 -11.34 -3.44 2.13
CA SER A 352 -11.14 -2.10 1.61
C SER A 352 -12.05 -1.90 0.40
N LYS A 353 -12.68 -0.74 0.31
CA LYS A 353 -13.53 -0.36 -0.82
C LYS A 353 -13.23 1.08 -1.23
N SER A 354 -13.30 1.37 -2.53
CA SER A 354 -13.16 2.72 -3.05
C SER A 354 -14.14 2.97 -4.19
N LYS A 355 -14.67 4.19 -4.24
CA LYS A 355 -15.51 4.69 -5.31
C LYS A 355 -14.97 6.03 -5.77
N ALA A 356 -14.98 6.26 -7.08
CA ALA A 356 -14.63 7.54 -7.64
C ALA A 356 -15.60 7.88 -8.78
N TYR A 357 -16.01 9.15 -8.81
CA TYR A 357 -16.78 9.77 -9.87
C TYR A 357 -15.99 10.97 -10.35
N ASP A 358 -15.49 10.91 -11.57
CA ASP A 358 -14.62 11.92 -12.15
C ASP A 358 -15.22 12.43 -13.45
N PHE A 359 -15.41 13.73 -13.54
CA PHE A 359 -15.86 14.42 -14.73
C PHE A 359 -14.77 15.35 -15.25
N GLU A 360 -14.46 15.22 -16.54
CA GLU A 360 -13.58 16.13 -17.27
C GLU A 360 -14.33 16.63 -18.52
N GLY A 361 -14.42 17.93 -18.66
CA GLY A 361 -14.97 18.58 -19.85
C GLY A 361 -13.98 19.55 -20.46
N SER A 362 -13.71 19.42 -21.76
CA SER A 362 -12.85 20.36 -22.48
C SER A 362 -13.59 21.03 -23.63
N TYR A 363 -13.28 22.32 -23.84
CA TYR A 363 -13.71 23.12 -24.97
C TYR A 363 -12.48 23.72 -25.65
N ASP A 364 -12.31 23.40 -26.92
CA ASP A 364 -11.20 23.89 -27.75
C ASP A 364 -11.72 24.88 -28.78
N ALA A 365 -11.32 26.13 -28.64
CA ALA A 365 -11.78 27.25 -29.49
C ALA A 365 -10.77 27.69 -30.58
N ASP A 366 -9.77 26.86 -30.89
CA ASP A 366 -8.62 27.12 -31.76
C ASP A 366 -7.66 28.22 -31.22
N VAL A 367 -8.20 29.26 -30.59
CA VAL A 367 -7.45 30.38 -29.98
C VAL A 367 -7.24 30.21 -28.45
N PHE A 368 -8.00 29.37 -27.82
CA PHE A 368 -7.84 29.00 -26.43
C PHE A 368 -8.50 27.66 -26.17
N LYS A 369 -7.99 26.93 -25.15
CA LYS A 369 -8.62 25.73 -24.63
C LYS A 369 -8.99 25.90 -23.17
N VAL A 370 -10.17 25.40 -22.81
CA VAL A 370 -10.62 25.35 -21.42
C VAL A 370 -10.87 23.91 -21.03
N THR A 371 -10.36 23.51 -19.86
CA THR A 371 -10.65 22.21 -19.27
C THR A 371 -11.25 22.40 -17.88
N MET A 372 -12.37 21.75 -17.61
CA MET A 372 -13.02 21.71 -16.30
C MET A 372 -12.92 20.31 -15.74
N LYS A 373 -12.60 20.21 -14.45
CA LYS A 373 -12.61 18.96 -13.71
C LYS A 373 -13.47 19.09 -12.46
N ALA A 374 -14.25 18.05 -12.17
CA ALA A 374 -15.00 17.96 -10.92
C ALA A 374 -15.16 16.49 -10.54
N GLY A 375 -15.11 16.18 -9.27
CA GLY A 375 -15.29 14.81 -8.84
C GLY A 375 -15.48 14.64 -7.35
N PHE A 376 -15.82 13.43 -7.04
CA PHE A 376 -15.98 12.92 -5.67
C PHE A 376 -15.39 11.53 -5.57
N THR A 377 -14.64 11.29 -4.53
CA THR A 377 -14.09 9.97 -4.23
C THR A 377 -14.26 9.63 -2.76
N GLU A 378 -14.56 8.38 -2.48
CA GLU A 378 -14.80 7.86 -1.15
C GLU A 378 -14.12 6.48 -1.01
N ALA A 379 -13.38 6.28 0.07
CA ALA A 379 -12.90 4.95 0.45
C ALA A 379 -13.22 4.65 1.91
N GLU A 380 -13.41 3.38 2.21
CA GLU A 380 -13.57 2.86 3.55
C GLU A 380 -12.85 1.53 3.66
N GLY A 381 -12.13 1.31 4.74
CA GLY A 381 -11.36 0.08 4.93
C GLY A 381 -11.02 -0.16 6.38
N GLY A 382 -10.35 -1.27 6.62
CA GLY A 382 -9.91 -1.72 7.94
C GLY A 382 -10.49 -3.08 8.31
N THR A 383 -10.45 -3.36 9.59
CA THR A 383 -10.98 -4.58 10.20
C THR A 383 -12.28 -4.27 10.92
N SER A 384 -13.38 -4.78 10.39
CA SER A 384 -14.72 -4.58 10.99
C SER A 384 -15.03 -5.53 12.14
N ARG A 385 -14.23 -6.60 12.26
CA ARG A 385 -14.26 -7.54 13.38
C ARG A 385 -12.86 -8.12 13.55
N ASP A 386 -12.30 -7.96 14.75
CA ASP A 386 -10.98 -8.44 15.16
C ASP A 386 -11.16 -9.26 16.45
N ARG A 387 -11.25 -10.58 16.32
CA ARG A 387 -11.45 -11.52 17.43
C ARG A 387 -10.17 -12.18 17.81
N HIS A 388 -9.84 -12.14 19.09
CA HIS A 388 -8.65 -12.70 19.68
C HIS A 388 -8.98 -13.84 20.62
N TYR A 389 -8.14 -14.90 20.57
CA TYR A 389 -8.24 -16.07 21.43
C TYR A 389 -6.82 -16.42 21.89
N GLN A 390 -6.63 -16.60 23.20
CA GLN A 390 -5.33 -16.91 23.78
C GLN A 390 -5.39 -18.14 24.65
N PHE A 391 -4.36 -18.98 24.51
CA PHE A 391 -4.15 -20.20 25.30
C PHE A 391 -2.71 -20.18 25.78
N SER A 392 -2.48 -20.02 27.10
CA SER A 392 -1.16 -19.80 27.66
C SER A 392 -0.71 -20.91 28.57
N ARG A 393 0.59 -21.04 28.71
CA ARG A 393 1.26 -21.90 29.67
C ARG A 393 2.58 -21.26 30.10
N VAL A 394 2.88 -21.35 31.41
CA VAL A 394 4.20 -21.02 31.94
C VAL A 394 5.14 -22.22 31.70
N MET A 395 6.28 -21.94 31.11
CA MET A 395 7.37 -22.89 30.86
C MET A 395 8.44 -22.67 31.93
N ASP A 396 8.81 -23.73 32.67
CA ASP A 396 9.79 -23.61 33.77
C ASP A 396 11.16 -23.11 33.28
N HIS A 397 11.57 -23.54 32.07
CA HIS A 397 12.84 -23.20 31.46
C HIS A 397 12.74 -23.28 29.95
N VAL A 398 13.22 -22.22 29.25
CA VAL A 398 13.23 -22.11 27.78
C VAL A 398 14.61 -21.73 27.33
N THR A 399 15.13 -22.39 26.30
CA THR A 399 16.35 -21.98 25.62
C THR A 399 16.04 -21.50 24.22
N PHE A 400 16.73 -20.49 23.74
CA PHE A 400 16.61 -19.96 22.39
C PHE A 400 17.97 -19.84 21.72
N ASP A 401 18.00 -20.00 20.40
CA ASP A 401 19.20 -19.92 19.59
C ASP A 401 18.91 -19.23 18.25
N GLY A 402 19.54 -18.12 18.00
CA GLY A 402 19.57 -17.40 16.71
C GLY A 402 20.97 -17.37 16.09
N LEU A 403 21.95 -18.08 16.71
CA LEU A 403 23.33 -18.11 16.23
C LEU A 403 23.41 -18.84 14.88
N ASN A 404 23.88 -18.13 13.84
CA ASN A 404 23.95 -18.63 12.46
C ASN A 404 22.59 -19.01 11.83
N HIS A 405 21.49 -18.56 12.40
CA HIS A 405 20.14 -18.73 11.86
C HIS A 405 19.59 -17.40 11.33
N THR A 406 18.62 -17.48 10.41
CA THR A 406 17.84 -16.33 9.93
C THR A 406 16.61 -16.04 10.80
N ASP A 407 16.43 -16.82 11.85
CA ASP A 407 15.34 -16.77 12.83
C ASP A 407 15.82 -17.30 14.18
N TYR A 408 15.10 -17.00 15.26
CA TYR A 408 15.34 -17.62 16.57
C TYR A 408 14.65 -18.98 16.65
N VAL A 409 15.43 -20.00 16.94
CA VAL A 409 14.93 -21.34 17.17
C VAL A 409 14.71 -21.53 18.68
N ASP A 410 13.51 -21.93 19.10
CA ASP A 410 13.24 -22.40 20.45
C ASP A 410 13.72 -23.86 20.57
N ALA A 411 14.93 -24.04 21.12
CA ALA A 411 15.56 -25.35 21.23
C ALA A 411 14.95 -26.23 22.32
N SER A 412 14.12 -25.66 23.21
CA SER A 412 13.58 -26.38 24.36
C SER A 412 12.08 -26.62 24.31
N ASN A 413 11.37 -26.06 23.32
CA ASN A 413 9.93 -26.22 23.20
C ASN A 413 9.55 -27.60 22.65
N THR A 414 9.84 -28.62 23.45
CA THR A 414 9.47 -30.03 23.20
C THR A 414 8.09 -30.36 23.76
N GLU A 415 7.20 -29.37 23.80
CA GLU A 415 5.82 -29.58 24.24
C GLU A 415 5.16 -30.63 23.35
N SER A 416 4.68 -31.73 23.98
CA SER A 416 3.94 -32.70 23.21
C SER A 416 2.60 -32.14 22.73
N ARG A 417 2.06 -32.70 21.61
CA ARG A 417 0.74 -32.32 21.12
C ARG A 417 -0.33 -32.39 22.21
N ASP A 418 -0.28 -33.36 23.11
CA ASP A 418 -1.23 -33.51 24.19
C ASP A 418 -1.12 -32.38 25.24
N GLN A 419 0.10 -31.94 25.54
CA GLN A 419 0.36 -30.80 26.42
C GLN A 419 -0.12 -29.49 25.81
N LEU A 420 0.13 -29.30 24.52
CA LEU A 420 -0.37 -28.14 23.79
C LEU A 420 -1.90 -28.10 23.75
N LEU A 421 -2.54 -29.24 23.47
CA LEU A 421 -4.00 -29.36 23.47
C LEU A 421 -4.64 -29.16 24.86
N ALA A 422 -3.90 -29.42 25.94
CA ALA A 422 -4.35 -29.21 27.31
C ALA A 422 -4.19 -27.76 27.80
N ARG A 423 -3.65 -26.84 26.97
CA ARG A 423 -3.52 -25.42 27.36
C ARG A 423 -4.88 -24.82 27.68
N PRO A 424 -5.03 -24.13 28.82
CA PRO A 424 -6.28 -23.48 29.15
C PRO A 424 -6.55 -22.27 28.26
N PHE A 425 -7.81 -22.02 27.99
CA PHE A 425 -8.27 -20.78 27.39
C PHE A 425 -8.24 -19.66 28.44
N ASP A 426 -7.44 -18.63 28.26
CA ASP A 426 -7.16 -17.66 29.31
C ASP A 426 -7.43 -16.21 28.93
N TRP A 427 -7.61 -15.88 27.64
CA TRP A 427 -7.91 -14.52 27.24
C TRP A 427 -8.65 -14.45 25.90
N MET A 428 -9.55 -13.49 25.78
CA MET A 428 -10.27 -13.13 24.57
C MET A 428 -10.53 -11.64 24.47
N GLN A 429 -10.64 -11.13 23.25
CA GLN A 429 -11.06 -9.77 22.96
C GLN A 429 -11.72 -9.72 21.58
N GLU A 430 -12.70 -8.83 21.40
CA GLU A 430 -13.19 -8.43 20.08
C GLU A 430 -13.08 -6.91 19.92
N GLY A 431 -12.68 -6.49 18.76
CA GLY A 431 -12.59 -5.09 18.40
C GLY A 431 -12.91 -4.85 16.92
N ALA A 432 -12.85 -3.59 16.54
CA ALA A 432 -12.89 -3.15 15.15
C ALA A 432 -12.09 -1.85 14.99
N ARG A 433 -11.34 -1.73 13.91
CA ARG A 433 -10.65 -0.50 13.54
C ARG A 433 -10.93 -0.23 12.07
N THR A 434 -11.61 0.88 11.80
CA THR A 434 -12.03 1.26 10.45
C THR A 434 -11.59 2.68 10.14
N MET A 435 -11.30 2.92 8.86
CA MET A 435 -10.89 4.20 8.31
C MET A 435 -11.87 4.63 7.24
N LYS A 436 -12.05 5.94 7.10
CA LYS A 436 -12.82 6.54 6.01
C LYS A 436 -12.02 7.68 5.40
N ASP A 437 -12.08 7.80 4.07
CA ASP A 437 -11.38 8.76 3.24
C ASP A 437 -12.36 9.32 2.23
N GLU A 438 -12.57 10.63 2.21
CA GLU A 438 -13.51 11.30 1.28
C GLU A 438 -12.83 12.55 0.71
N GLU A 439 -12.83 12.70 -0.61
CA GLU A 439 -12.37 13.95 -1.25
C GLU A 439 -13.39 14.44 -2.28
N ARG A 440 -13.68 15.72 -2.24
CA ARG A 440 -14.42 16.47 -3.26
C ARG A 440 -13.49 17.48 -3.87
N TYR A 441 -13.49 17.55 -5.18
CA TYR A 441 -12.62 18.47 -5.89
C TYR A 441 -13.30 19.11 -7.09
N GLY A 442 -12.78 20.27 -7.46
CA GLY A 442 -13.13 20.97 -8.69
C GLY A 442 -11.98 21.84 -9.14
N GLY A 443 -11.86 22.00 -10.43
CA GLY A 443 -10.79 22.78 -11.02
C GLY A 443 -11.12 23.25 -12.42
N PHE A 444 -10.32 24.21 -12.83
CA PHE A 444 -10.48 24.86 -14.11
C PHE A 444 -9.11 25.21 -14.66
N ASP A 445 -8.82 24.80 -15.90
CA ASP A 445 -7.62 25.14 -16.65
C ASP A 445 -7.97 25.96 -17.86
N PHE A 446 -7.19 26.98 -18.11
CA PHE A 446 -7.23 27.82 -19.31
C PHE A 446 -5.85 27.72 -19.99
N GLU A 447 -5.83 27.38 -21.27
CA GLU A 447 -4.64 27.30 -22.09
C GLU A 447 -4.79 28.23 -23.28
N LEU A 448 -3.78 29.06 -23.46
CA LEU A 448 -3.70 30.06 -24.53
C LEU A 448 -2.48 29.74 -25.41
N PRO A 449 -2.68 29.26 -26.64
CA PRO A 449 -1.62 29.20 -27.62
C PRO A 449 -1.07 30.60 -27.88
N VAL A 450 0.23 30.77 -27.82
CA VAL A 450 0.92 32.02 -28.06
C VAL A 450 2.02 31.83 -29.08
N SER A 451 2.22 32.80 -29.96
CA SER A 451 3.27 32.78 -30.96
C SER A 451 4.21 33.98 -30.79
N HIS A 452 4.61 34.26 -29.54
CA HIS A 452 5.44 35.42 -29.22
C HIS A 452 6.75 35.03 -28.58
N GLY A 453 7.87 35.33 -29.22
CA GLY A 453 9.19 34.91 -28.76
C GLY A 453 9.37 33.41 -28.84
N ILE A 454 9.80 32.79 -27.74
CA ILE A 454 10.01 31.33 -27.62
C ILE A 454 8.80 30.59 -27.05
N PHE A 455 7.81 31.29 -26.48
CA PHE A 455 6.64 30.63 -25.85
C PHE A 455 5.68 30.08 -26.90
N THR A 456 5.23 28.86 -26.71
CA THR A 456 4.26 28.14 -27.53
C THR A 456 2.84 28.25 -26.98
N ASP A 457 2.72 28.23 -25.67
CA ASP A 457 1.47 28.36 -24.96
C ASP A 457 1.69 28.84 -23.51
N ILE A 458 0.64 29.39 -22.95
CA ILE A 458 0.55 29.75 -21.53
C ILE A 458 -0.67 29.04 -20.97
N LYS A 459 -0.47 28.26 -19.90
CA LYS A 459 -1.52 27.58 -19.17
C LYS A 459 -1.66 28.15 -17.76
N ALA A 460 -2.88 28.35 -17.31
CA ALA A 460 -3.19 28.80 -15.96
C ALA A 460 -4.40 28.02 -15.42
N GLY A 461 -4.42 27.72 -14.13
CA GLY A 461 -5.54 27.01 -13.55
C GLY A 461 -5.74 27.29 -12.08
N VAL A 462 -6.94 26.96 -11.62
CA VAL A 462 -7.34 27.05 -10.21
C VAL A 462 -8.03 25.76 -9.80
N TYR A 463 -7.72 25.28 -8.58
CA TYR A 463 -8.27 24.04 -8.04
C TYR A 463 -8.65 24.22 -6.58
N TYR A 464 -9.74 23.56 -6.20
CA TYR A 464 -10.21 23.42 -4.84
C TYR A 464 -10.38 21.93 -4.51
N ARG A 465 -9.93 21.52 -3.31
CA ARG A 465 -10.14 20.19 -2.76
C ARG A 465 -10.59 20.30 -1.31
N ASP A 466 -11.55 19.47 -0.92
CA ASP A 466 -12.04 19.32 0.45
C ASP A 466 -11.94 17.83 0.80
N HIS A 467 -11.00 17.50 1.67
CA HIS A 467 -10.57 16.14 1.99
C HIS A 467 -10.80 15.83 3.46
N ASP A 468 -11.55 14.78 3.72
CA ASP A 468 -11.83 14.24 5.04
C ASP A 468 -11.19 12.87 5.23
N LYS A 469 -10.36 12.69 6.25
CA LYS A 469 -9.82 11.39 6.68
C LYS A 469 -10.20 11.16 8.14
N SER A 470 -10.68 9.96 8.47
CA SER A 470 -11.05 9.61 9.84
C SER A 470 -10.72 8.17 10.16
N GLN A 471 -10.45 7.92 11.44
CA GLN A 471 -10.33 6.59 12.03
C GLN A 471 -11.33 6.45 13.16
N ARG A 472 -11.89 5.26 13.28
CA ARG A 472 -12.76 4.87 14.38
C ARG A 472 -12.35 3.51 14.89
N GLN A 473 -12.06 3.40 16.18
CA GLN A 473 -11.73 2.14 16.84
C GLN A 473 -12.73 1.82 17.93
N THR A 474 -13.21 0.59 17.94
CA THR A 474 -14.13 0.07 18.94
C THR A 474 -13.59 -1.21 19.56
N GLY A 475 -13.96 -1.47 20.79
CA GLY A 475 -13.74 -2.74 21.47
C GLY A 475 -15.04 -3.26 22.06
N THR A 476 -15.00 -4.47 22.61
CA THR A 476 -16.09 -5.03 23.38
C THR A 476 -15.79 -4.96 24.87
N ARG A 477 -16.83 -4.82 25.69
CA ARG A 477 -16.72 -4.85 27.15
C ARG A 477 -16.43 -6.24 27.71
N PHE A 478 -16.36 -7.23 26.83
CA PHE A 478 -16.04 -8.61 27.18
C PHE A 478 -14.55 -8.83 27.04
N HIS A 479 -13.79 -8.37 28.04
CA HIS A 479 -12.42 -8.80 28.27
C HIS A 479 -12.40 -9.87 29.35
N TRP A 480 -11.48 -10.82 29.24
CA TRP A 480 -11.29 -11.74 30.33
C TRP A 480 -9.81 -12.11 30.49
N TYR A 481 -9.35 -12.05 31.74
CA TYR A 481 -8.09 -12.57 32.19
C TYR A 481 -8.35 -13.66 33.25
N LYS A 482 -7.65 -14.78 33.15
CA LYS A 482 -7.75 -15.89 34.12
C LYS A 482 -7.05 -15.58 35.44
N ASP A 483 -6.15 -14.59 35.47
CA ASP A 483 -5.28 -14.39 36.60
C ASP A 483 -6.00 -13.83 37.83
N ASP A 484 -6.08 -14.68 38.89
CA ASP A 484 -6.64 -14.28 40.19
C ASP A 484 -5.88 -13.13 40.86
N GLN A 485 -4.67 -12.78 40.40
CA GLN A 485 -3.90 -11.65 40.93
C GLN A 485 -4.44 -10.28 40.49
N LEU A 486 -5.21 -10.22 39.42
CA LEU A 486 -5.91 -9.00 38.97
C LEU A 486 -7.34 -8.92 39.52
N ASN A 487 -7.83 -9.94 40.23
CA ASN A 487 -9.21 -10.02 40.71
C ASN A 487 -9.61 -8.95 41.74
N GLY A 488 -8.68 -8.21 42.32
CA GLY A 488 -9.02 -7.12 43.25
C GLY A 488 -9.36 -5.81 42.57
N ALA A 489 -8.87 -5.59 41.35
CA ALA A 489 -8.93 -4.26 40.68
C ALA A 489 -9.96 -4.17 39.56
N TRP A 490 -10.31 -5.27 38.89
CA TRP A 490 -11.14 -5.26 37.68
C TRP A 490 -12.61 -5.61 37.86
N GLY A 491 -12.96 -6.40 38.91
CA GLY A 491 -14.31 -6.86 39.17
C GLY A 491 -15.26 -5.75 39.64
N ASP A 492 -14.73 -4.67 40.26
CA ASP A 492 -15.50 -3.65 40.91
C ASP A 492 -15.62 -2.33 40.16
N VAL A 493 -14.93 -2.16 39.02
CA VAL A 493 -14.67 -0.82 38.45
C VAL A 493 -15.67 -0.36 37.41
N LEU A 494 -16.36 -1.28 36.72
CA LEU A 494 -17.33 -0.87 35.70
C LEU A 494 -18.75 -1.30 36.04
N PRO A 495 -19.62 -0.38 36.46
CA PRO A 495 -21.02 -0.64 36.67
C PRO A 495 -21.69 -1.20 35.42
N GLY A 496 -22.23 -2.43 35.52
CA GLY A 496 -22.92 -3.09 34.40
C GLY A 496 -22.08 -4.09 33.59
N GLN A 497 -20.82 -4.33 33.93
CA GLN A 497 -20.06 -5.46 33.38
C GLN A 497 -20.54 -6.75 34.06
N THR A 498 -21.22 -7.58 33.31
CA THR A 498 -21.42 -8.96 33.71
C THR A 498 -20.11 -9.71 33.42
N ASN A 499 -19.52 -10.26 34.47
CA ASN A 499 -18.35 -11.15 34.40
C ASN A 499 -18.80 -12.51 33.82
N TRP A 500 -19.28 -12.43 32.56
CA TRP A 500 -19.91 -13.57 31.89
C TRP A 500 -18.88 -14.68 31.62
N ALA A 501 -17.62 -14.29 31.39
CA ALA A 501 -16.56 -15.21 31.00
C ALA A 501 -15.90 -15.94 32.17
N SER A 502 -15.93 -15.42 33.42
CA SER A 502 -15.17 -15.99 34.52
C SER A 502 -15.62 -17.42 34.91
N GLY A 503 -16.87 -17.79 34.65
CA GLY A 503 -17.39 -19.16 34.90
C GLY A 503 -17.22 -20.08 33.67
N VAL A 504 -16.97 -19.57 32.49
CA VAL A 504 -16.99 -20.34 31.24
C VAL A 504 -15.58 -20.70 30.78
N LEU A 505 -14.63 -19.76 30.75
CA LEU A 505 -13.33 -19.99 30.14
C LEU A 505 -12.44 -20.98 30.87
N GLY A 506 -12.45 -20.99 32.21
CA GLY A 506 -11.64 -21.94 32.99
C GLY A 506 -12.03 -23.42 32.78
N GLN A 507 -13.14 -23.68 32.07
CA GLN A 507 -13.64 -25.04 31.79
C GLN A 507 -13.15 -25.57 30.45
N TYR A 508 -12.61 -24.72 29.57
CA TYR A 508 -12.18 -25.07 28.23
C TYR A 508 -10.66 -25.09 28.09
N SER A 509 -10.18 -25.98 27.24
CA SER A 509 -8.80 -26.07 26.80
C SER A 509 -8.74 -26.03 25.29
N LEU A 510 -7.55 -25.88 24.70
CA LEU A 510 -7.38 -25.84 23.25
C LEU A 510 -8.01 -27.06 22.54
N SER A 511 -8.01 -28.24 23.17
CA SER A 511 -8.62 -29.45 22.62
C SER A 511 -10.10 -29.31 22.26
N ASP A 512 -10.82 -28.46 22.95
CA ASP A 512 -12.25 -28.22 22.71
C ASP A 512 -12.53 -27.45 21.42
N PHE A 513 -11.52 -26.74 20.91
CA PHE A 513 -11.63 -25.81 19.80
C PHE A 513 -10.93 -26.25 18.51
N VAL A 514 -10.11 -27.30 18.54
CA VAL A 514 -9.35 -27.77 17.37
C VAL A 514 -10.28 -28.27 16.27
N GLY A 515 -10.01 -27.88 15.05
CA GLY A 515 -10.73 -28.27 13.82
C GLY A 515 -9.81 -28.77 12.73
N GLY A 516 -10.01 -30.01 12.30
CA GLY A 516 -9.37 -30.55 11.11
C GLY A 516 -7.88 -30.91 11.24
N ASP A 517 -7.29 -31.41 10.13
CA ASP A 517 -5.86 -31.70 10.03
C ASP A 517 -5.11 -30.40 9.73
N SER A 518 -4.12 -30.10 10.55
CA SER A 518 -3.23 -28.96 10.40
C SER A 518 -1.95 -29.39 9.69
N THR A 519 -1.50 -28.59 8.73
CA THR A 519 -0.15 -28.72 8.14
C THR A 519 0.90 -28.04 9.02
N ALA A 520 0.49 -27.16 9.94
CA ALA A 520 1.36 -26.48 10.88
C ALA A 520 1.86 -27.42 12.01
N ASN A 521 2.98 -27.09 12.61
CA ASN A 521 3.58 -27.84 13.72
C ASN A 521 2.72 -27.81 15.00
N TYR A 522 1.67 -26.99 15.05
CA TYR A 522 0.73 -26.84 16.15
C TYR A 522 -0.73 -26.92 15.63
N PRO A 523 -1.69 -27.28 16.51
CA PRO A 523 -3.10 -27.40 16.11
C PRO A 523 -3.71 -26.06 15.72
N LEU A 524 -4.47 -26.05 14.62
CA LEU A 524 -5.24 -24.88 14.20
C LEU A 524 -6.58 -24.82 14.96
N LEU A 525 -6.98 -23.61 15.33
CA LEU A 525 -8.24 -23.34 15.99
C LEU A 525 -9.39 -23.34 14.99
N ASP A 526 -10.49 -24.03 15.31
CA ASP A 526 -11.77 -23.81 14.65
C ASP A 526 -12.40 -22.52 15.22
N THR A 527 -12.17 -21.39 14.52
CA THR A 527 -12.66 -20.07 14.96
C THR A 527 -14.18 -20.00 15.06
N GLY A 528 -14.92 -20.83 14.31
CA GLY A 528 -16.37 -20.93 14.40
C GLY A 528 -16.82 -21.55 15.72
N LYS A 529 -16.20 -22.65 16.16
CA LYS A 529 -16.46 -23.25 17.47
C LYS A 529 -16.04 -22.30 18.60
N ALA A 530 -14.86 -21.71 18.49
CA ALA A 530 -14.36 -20.75 19.46
C ALA A 530 -15.30 -19.56 19.61
N ALA A 531 -15.78 -18.99 18.50
CA ALA A 531 -16.72 -17.89 18.50
C ALA A 531 -18.06 -18.24 19.16
N ALA A 532 -18.60 -19.44 18.92
CA ALA A 532 -19.86 -19.88 19.49
C ALA A 532 -19.81 -19.95 21.04
N ILE A 533 -18.63 -20.20 21.60
CA ILE A 533 -18.41 -20.28 23.04
C ILE A 533 -18.02 -18.91 23.61
N ALA A 534 -17.01 -18.27 23.00
CA ALA A 534 -16.42 -17.05 23.54
C ALA A 534 -17.26 -15.78 23.24
N TYR A 535 -17.98 -15.77 22.11
CA TYR A 535 -18.72 -14.58 21.63
C TYR A 535 -20.18 -14.92 21.26
N PRO A 536 -21.02 -15.37 22.18
CA PRO A 536 -22.40 -15.72 21.88
C PRO A 536 -23.22 -14.48 21.49
N ASP A 537 -24.02 -14.58 20.44
CA ASP A 537 -24.82 -13.47 19.87
C ASP A 537 -25.64 -12.70 20.89
N ALA A 538 -26.15 -13.39 21.93
CA ALA A 538 -26.92 -12.76 22.98
C ALA A 538 -26.14 -11.73 23.82
N ALA A 539 -24.80 -11.88 23.94
CA ALA A 539 -23.96 -10.96 24.68
C ALA A 539 -23.75 -9.66 23.89
N PHE A 540 -23.74 -9.73 22.54
CA PHE A 540 -23.54 -8.60 21.65
C PHE A 540 -24.83 -7.86 21.28
N ALA A 541 -26.02 -8.39 21.66
CA ALA A 541 -27.28 -7.74 21.38
C ALA A 541 -27.52 -6.48 22.25
N SER A 542 -26.71 -6.27 23.31
CA SER A 542 -26.83 -5.09 24.17
C SER A 542 -26.20 -3.87 23.48
N PRO A 543 -26.87 -2.71 23.44
CA PRO A 543 -26.26 -1.46 22.96
C PRO A 543 -25.01 -1.03 23.74
N THR A 544 -24.82 -1.53 24.93
CA THR A 544 -23.67 -1.26 25.81
C THR A 544 -22.54 -2.29 25.68
N ALA A 545 -22.71 -3.27 24.79
CA ALA A 545 -21.69 -4.32 24.61
C ALA A 545 -20.37 -3.81 23.97
N THR A 546 -20.44 -2.73 23.21
CA THR A 546 -19.30 -2.14 22.54
C THR A 546 -18.97 -0.75 23.08
N PHE A 547 -17.71 -0.39 23.04
CA PHE A 547 -17.23 0.92 23.42
C PHE A 547 -16.30 1.52 22.35
N LEU A 548 -16.08 2.83 22.43
CA LEU A 548 -15.22 3.56 21.51
C LEU A 548 -13.87 3.82 22.16
N PHE A 549 -12.78 3.42 21.50
CA PHE A 549 -11.44 3.85 21.89
C PHE A 549 -11.22 5.29 21.43
N LEU A 550 -11.34 6.23 22.34
CA LEU A 550 -11.31 7.65 22.03
C LEU A 550 -9.91 8.10 21.55
N ALA A 551 -8.85 7.54 22.13
CA ALA A 551 -7.48 7.82 21.72
C ALA A 551 -7.22 7.47 20.24
N ASP A 552 -7.88 6.43 19.73
CA ASP A 552 -7.76 5.96 18.34
C ASP A 552 -8.93 6.37 17.45
N THR A 553 -9.74 7.36 17.91
CA THR A 553 -10.89 7.87 17.17
C THR A 553 -10.73 9.36 16.90
N TRP A 554 -10.51 9.71 15.64
CA TRP A 554 -10.21 11.07 15.24
C TRP A 554 -10.67 11.36 13.81
N LYS A 555 -10.73 12.64 13.48
CA LYS A 555 -11.04 13.13 12.12
C LYS A 555 -10.14 14.30 11.76
N VAL A 556 -9.57 14.26 10.55
CA VAL A 556 -8.82 15.35 9.92
C VAL A 556 -9.56 15.81 8.67
N ASN A 557 -9.77 17.10 8.53
CA ASN A 557 -10.27 17.74 7.32
C ASN A 557 -9.20 18.69 6.78
N GLU A 558 -8.92 18.61 5.48
CA GLU A 558 -8.01 19.51 4.77
C GLU A 558 -8.75 20.22 3.63
N LYS A 559 -8.73 21.55 3.65
CA LYS A 559 -9.18 22.36 2.52
C LYS A 559 -7.97 22.93 1.81
N ILE A 560 -7.87 22.63 0.53
CA ILE A 560 -6.71 22.95 -0.28
C ILE A 560 -7.16 23.82 -1.45
N TYR A 561 -6.61 25.03 -1.51
CA TYR A 561 -6.80 25.98 -2.59
C TYR A 561 -5.49 26.09 -3.35
N SER A 562 -5.52 25.95 -4.65
CA SER A 562 -4.32 26.12 -5.46
C SER A 562 -4.61 26.90 -6.75
N ALA A 563 -3.59 27.63 -7.18
CA ALA A 563 -3.59 28.33 -8.45
C ALA A 563 -2.20 28.20 -9.08
N TYR A 564 -2.13 28.04 -10.39
CA TYR A 564 -0.87 27.94 -11.08
C TYR A 564 -0.86 28.73 -12.38
N THR A 565 0.37 29.02 -12.84
CA THR A 565 0.64 29.43 -14.21
C THR A 565 1.88 28.69 -14.72
N LYS A 566 1.83 28.31 -15.99
CA LYS A 566 2.91 27.58 -16.68
C LYS A 566 3.04 28.13 -18.09
N GLY A 567 4.25 28.38 -18.57
CA GLY A 567 4.54 28.70 -19.96
C GLY A 567 5.38 27.56 -20.55
N ASN A 568 4.88 26.93 -21.60
CA ASN A 568 5.68 26.07 -22.46
C ASN A 568 6.43 26.91 -23.49
N PHE A 569 7.66 26.52 -23.79
CA PHE A 569 8.50 27.23 -24.73
C PHE A 569 9.32 26.27 -25.61
N GLN A 570 9.62 26.73 -26.82
CA GLN A 570 10.40 25.98 -27.77
C GLN A 570 11.23 26.95 -28.64
N GLY A 571 12.49 26.61 -28.83
CA GLY A 571 13.43 27.29 -29.73
C GLY A 571 14.14 26.30 -30.61
N GLU A 572 15.18 26.78 -31.35
CA GLU A 572 16.02 25.91 -32.16
C GLU A 572 16.90 25.05 -31.25
N GLY A 573 16.67 23.72 -31.24
CA GLY A 573 17.43 22.76 -30.45
C GLY A 573 17.14 22.75 -28.93
N PHE A 574 16.06 23.40 -28.49
CA PHE A 574 15.62 23.32 -27.08
C PHE A 574 14.11 23.52 -26.92
N ARG A 575 13.57 22.93 -25.85
CA ARG A 575 12.19 23.15 -25.40
C ARG A 575 12.11 23.04 -23.89
N GLY A 576 10.99 23.37 -23.31
CA GLY A 576 10.80 23.25 -21.88
C GLY A 576 9.52 23.88 -21.36
N ASP A 577 9.41 23.91 -20.04
CA ASP A 577 8.38 24.64 -19.33
C ASP A 577 8.95 25.37 -18.10
N VAL A 578 8.33 26.49 -17.79
CA VAL A 578 8.55 27.21 -16.53
C VAL A 578 7.20 27.52 -15.90
N GLY A 579 7.07 27.29 -14.62
CA GLY A 579 5.82 27.52 -13.95
C GLY A 579 5.96 27.79 -12.45
N VAL A 580 4.86 28.21 -11.86
CA VAL A 580 4.72 28.37 -10.43
C VAL A 580 3.33 27.98 -10.00
N ARG A 581 3.26 27.23 -8.88
CA ARG A 581 2.00 26.88 -8.23
C ARG A 581 1.96 27.47 -6.82
N PHE A 582 0.86 28.12 -6.50
CA PHE A 582 0.54 28.63 -5.18
C PHE A 582 -0.44 27.66 -4.54
N VAL A 583 -0.20 27.31 -3.29
CA VAL A 583 -1.03 26.36 -2.55
C VAL A 583 -1.29 26.91 -1.16
N LYS A 584 -2.56 26.95 -0.75
CA LYS A 584 -2.97 27.21 0.61
C LYS A 584 -3.66 25.96 1.16
N THR A 585 -3.20 25.46 2.30
CA THR A 585 -3.81 24.34 3.01
C THR A 585 -4.35 24.82 4.35
N GLU A 586 -5.62 24.49 4.63
CA GLU A 586 -6.26 24.71 5.91
C GLU A 586 -6.60 23.35 6.52
N VAL A 587 -5.99 23.03 7.65
CA VAL A 587 -6.15 21.78 8.39
C VAL A 587 -7.07 22.00 9.58
N ARG A 588 -8.04 21.10 9.75
CA ARG A 588 -8.85 20.98 10.94
C ARG A 588 -8.77 19.57 11.46
N SER A 589 -8.16 19.35 12.63
CA SER A 589 -8.05 18.06 13.26
C SER A 589 -8.89 18.02 14.53
N SER A 590 -9.76 17.02 14.62
CA SER A 590 -10.69 16.84 15.75
C SER A 590 -10.46 15.45 16.34
N GLY A 591 -10.43 15.39 17.66
CA GLY A 591 -10.25 14.15 18.41
C GLY A 591 -10.56 14.34 19.86
N TYR A 592 -10.10 13.42 20.66
CA TYR A 592 -10.38 13.39 22.09
C TYR A 592 -9.08 13.52 22.85
N LEU A 593 -9.09 14.40 23.84
CA LEU A 593 -7.97 14.62 24.74
C LEU A 593 -8.38 14.32 26.16
N TRP A 594 -7.39 13.96 26.93
CA TRP A 594 -7.48 13.80 28.34
C TRP A 594 -7.55 15.17 29.05
N ASP A 595 -8.50 15.37 29.94
CA ASP A 595 -8.61 16.60 30.74
C ASP A 595 -8.18 16.29 32.18
N GLY A 596 -6.93 16.66 32.50
CA GLY A 596 -6.16 16.21 33.66
C GLY A 596 -6.67 16.54 35.06
N ASP A 597 -7.92 16.99 35.27
CA ASP A 597 -8.35 17.53 36.56
C ASP A 597 -9.29 16.68 37.39
N ALA A 598 -9.85 15.61 36.93
CA ALA A 598 -10.62 14.72 37.79
C ALA A 598 -10.86 13.34 37.21
N THR A 599 -10.85 12.34 38.03
CA THR A 599 -11.22 10.95 37.77
C THR A 599 -10.35 10.17 36.78
N ALA A 600 -9.06 10.37 36.82
CA ALA A 600 -8.10 9.37 36.43
C ALA A 600 -8.42 7.99 37.06
N ALA A 601 -9.21 7.90 38.10
CA ALA A 601 -9.60 6.72 38.81
C ALA A 601 -10.23 5.61 38.02
N ALA A 602 -11.14 5.96 37.17
CA ALA A 602 -11.84 4.96 36.38
C ALA A 602 -11.01 4.41 35.22
N ILE A 603 -9.88 5.05 34.92
CA ILE A 603 -9.10 4.78 33.71
C ILE A 603 -7.74 4.21 34.01
N SER A 604 -7.10 4.55 35.14
CA SER A 604 -5.81 3.99 35.57
C SER A 604 -5.88 2.51 35.98
N LEU A 605 -7.09 2.00 36.20
CA LEU A 605 -7.32 0.61 36.58
C LEU A 605 -7.35 -0.35 35.37
N LEU A 606 -7.24 0.15 34.13
CA LEU A 606 -7.33 -0.66 32.94
C LEU A 606 -5.99 -0.70 32.22
N ASP A 607 -5.13 -1.57 32.70
CA ASP A 607 -3.80 -1.85 32.17
C ASP A 607 -3.74 -1.74 30.64
N GLY A 608 -3.12 -0.65 30.13
CA GLY A 608 -2.84 -0.45 28.73
C GLY A 608 -4.02 -0.12 27.79
N TYR A 609 -5.26 -0.11 28.26
CA TYR A 609 -6.44 0.23 27.46
C TYR A 609 -7.15 1.44 28.03
N SER A 610 -7.17 2.54 27.28
CA SER A 610 -7.98 3.69 27.64
C SER A 610 -9.46 3.38 27.41
N LEU A 611 -10.13 2.84 28.39
CA LEU A 611 -11.58 2.66 28.40
C LEU A 611 -12.29 4.00 28.61
N LEU A 612 -12.12 4.91 27.67
CA LEU A 612 -12.86 6.16 27.58
C LEU A 612 -14.27 5.98 26.99
N ALA A 613 -14.73 4.74 26.89
CA ALA A 613 -15.95 4.39 26.21
C ALA A 613 -17.22 4.89 26.89
N ASP A 614 -17.25 4.82 28.21
CA ASP A 614 -18.41 5.31 28.97
C ASP A 614 -18.44 6.84 29.06
N ALA A 615 -17.37 7.49 28.69
CA ALA A 615 -17.25 8.95 28.67
C ALA A 615 -18.04 9.64 27.55
N VAL A 616 -18.48 8.91 26.55
CA VAL A 616 -19.04 9.50 25.33
C VAL A 616 -20.51 9.19 25.11
N ASP A 617 -21.14 8.47 26.01
CA ASP A 617 -22.59 8.47 26.02
C ASP A 617 -23.09 9.64 26.93
N PRO A 618 -23.44 10.79 26.33
CA PRO A 618 -23.98 11.90 27.12
C PRO A 618 -25.28 11.53 27.84
N SER A 619 -25.91 10.41 27.47
CA SER A 619 -27.11 9.88 28.08
C SER A 619 -26.82 9.03 29.31
N ALA A 620 -25.58 8.58 29.51
CA ALA A 620 -25.21 7.74 30.65
C ALA A 620 -24.87 8.53 31.93
N GLY A 621 -24.79 9.86 31.88
CA GLY A 621 -24.71 10.74 33.03
C GLY A 621 -23.45 10.65 33.89
N GLY A 622 -22.31 10.23 33.28
CA GLY A 622 -21.02 10.21 33.98
C GLY A 622 -20.22 11.48 33.73
N ASP A 623 -19.64 12.07 34.78
CA ASP A 623 -18.66 13.16 34.68
C ASP A 623 -17.29 12.60 34.28
N TRP A 624 -17.14 12.24 32.99
CA TRP A 624 -15.87 11.76 32.45
C TRP A 624 -15.04 12.91 31.90
N ASN A 625 -13.76 12.93 32.25
CA ASN A 625 -12.85 14.02 31.87
C ASN A 625 -12.18 13.83 30.54
N VAL A 626 -12.98 13.56 29.51
CA VAL A 626 -12.55 13.58 28.13
C VAL A 626 -13.23 14.72 27.43
N ARG A 627 -12.42 15.52 26.78
CA ARG A 627 -12.94 16.64 26.03
C ARG A 627 -12.67 16.42 24.54
N GLN A 628 -13.72 16.53 23.75
CA GLN A 628 -13.55 16.60 22.31
C GLN A 628 -13.01 17.97 21.92
N GLU A 629 -11.91 17.99 21.24
CA GLU A 629 -11.29 19.23 20.78
C GLU A 629 -11.03 19.25 19.27
N THR A 630 -10.86 20.47 18.78
CA THR A 630 -10.53 20.71 17.38
C THR A 630 -9.40 21.71 17.30
N ALA A 631 -8.27 21.26 16.80
CA ALA A 631 -7.16 22.10 16.42
C ALA A 631 -7.30 22.57 14.97
N LYS A 632 -6.75 23.76 14.69
CA LYS A 632 -6.69 24.33 13.33
C LYS A 632 -5.28 24.78 13.04
N HIS A 633 -4.80 24.44 11.85
CA HIS A 633 -3.51 24.89 11.35
C HIS A 633 -3.65 25.32 9.89
N SER A 634 -2.81 26.19 9.42
CA SER A 634 -2.81 26.60 8.01
C SER A 634 -1.44 27.02 7.57
N TYR A 635 -1.10 26.72 6.34
CA TYR A 635 0.17 27.08 5.71
C TYR A 635 -0.01 27.36 4.22
N ASP A 636 0.93 28.14 3.68
CA ASP A 636 0.99 28.53 2.29
C ASP A 636 2.32 28.07 1.69
N ASP A 637 2.27 27.61 0.43
CA ASP A 637 3.45 27.15 -0.31
C ASP A 637 3.51 27.80 -1.69
N ILE A 638 4.74 28.14 -2.10
CA ILE A 638 5.06 28.62 -3.45
C ILE A 638 6.01 27.59 -4.07
N LEU A 639 5.56 26.95 -5.14
CA LEU A 639 6.22 25.81 -5.78
C LEU A 639 6.62 26.15 -7.22
N PRO A 640 7.78 26.80 -7.44
CA PRO A 640 8.31 27.05 -8.78
C PRO A 640 8.87 25.77 -9.38
N ASN A 641 8.78 25.66 -10.72
CA ASN A 641 9.43 24.62 -11.50
C ASN A 641 10.02 25.15 -12.78
N LEU A 642 11.08 24.51 -13.25
CA LEU A 642 11.71 24.71 -14.53
C LEU A 642 12.14 23.36 -15.09
N ASN A 643 11.71 23.02 -16.30
CA ASN A 643 12.17 21.86 -17.04
C ASN A 643 12.73 22.35 -18.38
N LEU A 644 13.93 21.91 -18.72
CA LEU A 644 14.65 22.26 -19.95
C LEU A 644 15.09 20.98 -20.65
N VAL A 645 14.87 20.92 -21.94
CA VAL A 645 15.32 19.82 -22.81
C VAL A 645 16.12 20.43 -23.93
N PHE A 646 17.35 19.99 -24.13
CA PHE A 646 18.23 20.37 -25.22
C PHE A 646 18.37 19.19 -26.17
N ASP A 647 18.06 19.40 -27.44
CA ASP A 647 18.28 18.44 -28.51
C ASP A 647 19.74 18.56 -28.94
N LEU A 648 20.62 17.69 -28.40
CA LEU A 648 22.07 17.70 -28.74
C LEU A 648 22.32 17.19 -30.18
N THR A 649 21.54 16.19 -30.57
CA THR A 649 21.41 15.64 -31.93
C THR A 649 19.98 15.19 -32.14
N ASP A 650 19.63 14.74 -33.34
CA ASP A 650 18.28 14.17 -33.60
C ASP A 650 17.95 12.99 -32.67
N ASP A 651 18.96 12.28 -32.17
CA ASP A 651 18.79 11.08 -31.34
C ASP A 651 19.24 11.24 -29.89
N THR A 652 19.76 12.41 -29.48
CA THR A 652 20.29 12.60 -28.12
C THR A 652 19.75 13.84 -27.47
N LEU A 653 19.27 13.69 -26.23
CA LEU A 653 18.71 14.75 -25.43
C LEU A 653 19.50 14.95 -24.13
N LEU A 654 19.62 16.19 -23.70
CA LEU A 654 20.05 16.55 -22.35
C LEU A 654 18.92 17.29 -21.65
N ARG A 655 18.48 16.75 -20.47
CA ARG A 655 17.45 17.39 -19.67
C ARG A 655 18.04 18.00 -18.41
N PHE A 656 17.46 19.10 -18.01
CA PHE A 656 17.70 19.73 -16.72
C PHE A 656 16.35 20.08 -16.08
N SER A 657 16.17 19.75 -14.81
CA SER A 657 15.00 20.15 -14.03
C SER A 657 15.42 20.75 -12.69
N ALA A 658 14.73 21.79 -12.26
CA ALA A 658 14.87 22.39 -10.96
C ALA A 658 13.49 22.77 -10.41
N ALA A 659 13.18 22.40 -9.18
CA ALA A 659 11.87 22.68 -8.59
C ALA A 659 11.90 22.70 -7.08
N ARG A 660 10.92 23.40 -6.50
CA ARG A 660 10.52 23.25 -5.11
C ARG A 660 9.24 22.43 -5.03
N VAL A 661 9.24 21.42 -4.17
CA VAL A 661 8.12 20.50 -3.94
C VAL A 661 7.76 20.43 -2.45
N MET A 662 6.58 19.90 -2.16
CA MET A 662 6.12 19.70 -0.79
C MET A 662 5.36 18.38 -0.65
N SER A 663 5.37 17.80 0.54
CA SER A 663 4.48 16.71 0.97
C SER A 663 3.90 17.03 2.34
N ARG A 664 2.61 16.75 2.51
CA ARG A 664 1.91 16.95 3.78
C ARG A 664 2.26 15.84 4.77
N PRO A 665 2.30 16.13 6.10
CA PRO A 665 2.46 15.08 7.10
C PRO A 665 1.34 14.05 7.02
N ASP A 666 1.59 12.82 7.47
CA ASP A 666 0.57 11.79 7.51
C ASP A 666 -0.60 12.14 8.43
N TYR A 667 -1.76 11.55 8.16
CA TYR A 667 -2.99 11.88 8.89
C TYR A 667 -2.90 11.50 10.36
N VAL A 668 -2.25 10.37 10.69
CA VAL A 668 -2.06 9.93 12.07
C VAL A 668 -1.19 10.93 12.83
N ASP A 669 -0.20 11.52 12.17
CA ASP A 669 0.73 12.49 12.79
C ASP A 669 0.04 13.82 13.13
N ILE A 670 -0.88 14.29 12.27
CA ILE A 670 -1.64 15.51 12.50
C ILE A 670 -2.99 15.28 13.17
N ALA A 671 -3.36 14.03 13.44
CA ALA A 671 -4.57 13.71 14.18
C ALA A 671 -4.49 14.26 15.61
N TYR A 672 -5.58 14.92 16.05
CA TYR A 672 -5.64 15.47 17.41
C TYR A 672 -6.10 14.38 18.37
N HIS A 673 -5.18 13.54 18.79
CA HIS A 673 -5.43 12.42 19.70
C HIS A 673 -4.31 12.32 20.74
N GLU A 674 -4.62 11.69 21.87
CA GLU A 674 -3.65 11.40 22.92
C GLU A 674 -4.02 10.07 23.60
N SER A 675 -3.01 9.22 23.78
CA SER A 675 -3.10 7.97 24.54
C SER A 675 -2.00 7.96 25.61
N LEU A 676 -2.37 7.87 26.89
CA LEU A 676 -1.45 7.87 28.02
C LEU A 676 -1.57 6.55 28.79
N ASN A 677 -0.43 5.97 29.13
CA ASN A 677 -0.31 4.85 30.05
C ASN A 677 0.38 5.33 31.33
N ILE A 678 -0.41 5.61 32.35
CA ILE A 678 0.06 6.17 33.60
C ILE A 678 0.98 5.20 34.37
N PRO A 679 0.65 3.89 34.51
CA PRO A 679 1.51 2.93 35.18
C PRO A 679 2.91 2.83 34.58
N THR A 680 3.05 2.86 33.27
CA THR A 680 4.34 2.79 32.59
C THR A 680 4.98 4.15 32.34
N ARG A 681 4.31 5.25 32.72
CA ARG A 681 4.76 6.62 32.47
C ARG A 681 5.08 6.90 31.00
N SER A 682 4.29 6.34 30.07
CA SER A 682 4.48 6.48 28.65
C SER A 682 3.19 6.89 27.93
N GLY A 683 3.31 7.44 26.73
CA GLY A 683 2.14 7.81 25.93
C GLY A 683 2.51 8.15 24.49
N GLN A 684 1.47 8.42 23.71
CA GLN A 684 1.57 8.88 22.32
C GLN A 684 0.55 9.96 22.07
N ARG A 685 0.88 10.94 21.25
CA ARG A 685 -0.07 11.94 20.76
C ARG A 685 0.30 12.44 19.38
N GLY A 686 -0.70 12.87 18.61
CA GLY A 686 -0.49 13.57 17.35
C GLY A 686 -0.17 15.05 17.54
N ASN A 687 0.26 15.70 16.46
CA ASN A 687 0.60 17.12 16.46
C ASN A 687 -0.07 17.86 15.29
N PRO A 688 -1.25 18.44 15.48
CA PRO A 688 -1.97 19.16 14.42
C PRO A 688 -1.23 20.39 13.85
N ASN A 689 -0.15 20.83 14.50
CA ASN A 689 0.63 22.01 14.10
C ASN A 689 1.84 21.67 13.23
N LEU A 690 1.93 20.45 12.72
CA LEU A 690 3.00 20.07 11.79
C LEU A 690 2.90 20.83 10.47
N ASP A 691 4.02 21.39 10.06
CA ASP A 691 4.20 21.95 8.72
C ASP A 691 4.53 20.87 7.69
N PRO A 692 4.25 21.08 6.40
CA PRO A 692 4.63 20.14 5.36
C PRO A 692 6.15 20.02 5.24
N THR A 693 6.60 18.80 4.90
CA THR A 693 7.96 18.55 4.45
C THR A 693 8.15 19.19 3.08
N ARG A 694 9.23 19.92 2.88
CA ARG A 694 9.57 20.62 1.62
C ARG A 694 10.89 20.11 1.08
N ALA A 695 11.06 20.18 -0.24
CA ALA A 695 12.34 19.86 -0.84
C ALA A 695 12.64 20.76 -2.04
N ASN A 696 13.93 21.13 -2.18
CA ASN A 696 14.47 21.63 -3.41
C ASN A 696 15.06 20.44 -4.16
N GLN A 697 14.65 20.23 -5.40
CA GLN A 697 15.13 19.10 -6.21
C GLN A 697 15.71 19.55 -7.52
N TYR A 698 16.73 18.80 -7.97
CA TYR A 698 17.46 19.06 -9.20
C TYR A 698 17.73 17.74 -9.91
N ASP A 699 17.47 17.71 -11.21
CA ASP A 699 17.68 16.55 -12.07
C ASP A 699 18.50 16.94 -13.30
N ILE A 700 19.43 16.07 -13.69
CA ILE A 700 20.14 16.13 -14.97
C ILE A 700 20.06 14.77 -15.60
N ALA A 701 19.52 14.68 -16.83
CA ALA A 701 19.39 13.43 -17.55
C ALA A 701 19.98 13.53 -18.95
N TYR A 702 20.75 12.50 -19.33
CA TYR A 702 21.21 12.28 -20.71
C TYR A 702 20.47 11.08 -21.28
N GLU A 703 19.91 11.24 -22.48
CA GLU A 703 19.10 10.22 -23.16
C GLU A 703 19.58 10.06 -24.59
N TRP A 704 19.81 8.80 -25.00
CA TRP A 704 20.18 8.43 -26.34
C TRP A 704 19.18 7.43 -26.93
N TYR A 705 18.48 7.86 -27.97
CA TYR A 705 17.42 7.12 -28.66
C TYR A 705 17.97 6.59 -29.99
N PHE A 706 18.71 5.49 -29.96
CA PHE A 706 19.46 4.94 -31.11
C PHE A 706 18.56 4.10 -32.06
N SER A 707 17.29 3.87 -31.73
CA SER A 707 16.26 3.28 -32.61
C SER A 707 14.86 3.63 -32.09
N ASP A 708 13.81 3.30 -32.83
CA ASP A 708 12.42 3.53 -32.46
C ASP A 708 12.03 2.91 -31.12
N THR A 709 12.65 1.78 -30.73
CA THR A 709 12.42 1.03 -29.50
C THR A 709 13.64 1.00 -28.60
N GLY A 710 14.80 1.47 -29.09
CA GLY A 710 16.09 1.39 -28.41
C GLY A 710 16.45 2.70 -27.70
N MET A 711 16.77 2.60 -26.41
CA MET A 711 17.11 3.74 -25.58
C MET A 711 18.17 3.38 -24.54
N LEU A 712 19.10 4.30 -24.32
CA LEU A 712 19.98 4.35 -23.14
C LEU A 712 19.79 5.70 -22.45
N SER A 713 19.46 5.70 -21.16
CA SER A 713 19.34 6.92 -20.40
C SER A 713 20.07 6.84 -19.06
N GLY A 714 20.62 7.96 -18.62
CA GLY A 714 21.22 8.14 -17.32
C GLY A 714 20.74 9.43 -16.69
N THR A 715 20.19 9.36 -15.47
CA THR A 715 19.71 10.51 -14.71
C THR A 715 20.46 10.62 -13.40
N PHE A 716 21.01 11.77 -13.10
CA PHE A 716 21.46 12.16 -11.77
C PHE A 716 20.36 12.99 -11.11
N PHE A 717 20.02 12.69 -9.85
CA PHE A 717 19.07 13.47 -9.08
C PHE A 717 19.64 13.87 -7.70
N TYR A 718 19.22 15.02 -7.23
CA TYR A 718 19.54 15.54 -5.90
C TYR A 718 18.32 16.21 -5.28
N LYS A 719 18.05 15.90 -4.01
CA LYS A 719 16.96 16.50 -3.23
C LYS A 719 17.51 16.96 -1.87
N ASP A 720 17.29 18.21 -1.54
CA ASP A 720 17.52 18.78 -0.21
C ASP A 720 16.17 18.92 0.49
N ILE A 721 15.91 18.00 1.42
CA ILE A 721 14.63 17.86 2.13
C ILE A 721 14.74 18.57 3.48
N GLU A 722 13.71 19.35 3.82
CA GLU A 722 13.57 20.11 5.06
C GLU A 722 12.28 19.74 5.78
N GLY A 723 12.30 19.74 7.11
CA GLY A 723 11.09 19.55 7.92
C GLY A 723 10.53 18.13 7.85
N LEU A 724 11.36 17.10 7.60
CA LEU A 724 10.93 15.71 7.65
C LEU A 724 10.36 15.40 9.03
N VAL A 725 9.17 14.78 9.07
CA VAL A 725 8.53 14.43 10.34
C VAL A 725 9.39 13.37 11.05
N LYS A 726 9.62 13.59 12.33
CA LYS A 726 10.27 12.64 13.24
C LYS A 726 9.50 12.58 14.56
N TYR A 727 9.72 11.53 15.33
CA TYR A 727 9.13 11.38 16.65
C TYR A 727 10.10 11.81 17.73
N GLN A 728 9.60 12.52 18.73
CA GLN A 728 10.35 12.97 19.88
C GLN A 728 9.56 12.72 21.16
N ASN A 729 10.27 12.29 22.20
CA ASN A 729 9.70 12.16 23.51
C ASN A 729 9.64 13.53 24.20
N VAL A 730 8.44 13.86 24.71
CA VAL A 730 8.19 15.09 25.45
C VAL A 730 7.52 14.76 26.79
N ASP A 731 7.83 15.49 27.84
CA ASP A 731 7.19 15.29 29.13
C ASP A 731 5.81 15.95 29.12
N ALA A 732 4.78 15.17 29.47
CA ALA A 732 3.43 15.64 29.73
C ALA A 732 3.07 15.40 31.22
N GLN A 733 2.18 16.19 31.77
CA GLN A 733 1.64 15.95 33.09
C GLN A 733 0.30 15.20 33.01
N ALA A 734 0.18 14.14 33.79
CA ALA A 734 -1.04 13.40 33.96
C ALA A 734 -1.27 13.08 35.43
N TYR A 735 -2.52 13.00 35.85
CA TYR A 735 -2.85 12.66 37.24
C TYR A 735 -2.72 11.15 37.45
N ASP A 736 -1.96 10.76 38.48
CA ASP A 736 -1.84 9.38 38.93
C ASP A 736 -2.65 9.16 40.20
N GLU A 737 -3.69 8.39 40.11
CA GLU A 737 -4.55 8.14 41.24
C GLU A 737 -3.95 7.26 42.32
N GLN A 738 -3.11 6.29 41.94
CA GLN A 738 -2.42 5.46 42.92
C GLN A 738 -1.46 6.30 43.75
N ALA A 739 -0.81 7.26 43.11
CA ALA A 739 0.07 8.21 43.78
C ALA A 739 -0.68 9.39 44.41
N GLY A 740 -1.92 9.70 43.97
CA GLY A 740 -2.70 10.85 44.39
C GLY A 740 -2.13 12.22 43.99
N GLU A 741 -1.30 12.26 42.94
CA GLU A 741 -0.61 13.46 42.45
C GLU A 741 -0.43 13.48 40.95
N ASN A 742 -0.12 14.64 40.39
CA ASN A 742 0.29 14.79 39.00
C ASN A 742 1.71 14.25 38.81
N VAL A 743 1.88 13.42 37.81
CA VAL A 743 3.13 12.78 37.45
C VAL A 743 3.56 13.15 36.04
N LEU A 744 4.86 13.08 35.78
CA LEU A 744 5.39 13.22 34.43
C LEU A 744 5.23 11.89 33.67
N VAL A 745 4.68 12.02 32.47
CA VAL A 745 4.52 10.92 31.50
C VAL A 745 5.35 11.27 30.27
N ASN A 746 6.17 10.35 29.82
CA ASN A 746 6.96 10.50 28.61
C ASN A 746 6.10 10.19 27.38
N VAL A 747 5.79 11.22 26.58
CA VAL A 747 4.85 11.13 25.46
C VAL A 747 5.61 11.24 24.15
N THR A 748 5.52 10.22 23.31
CA THR A 748 6.03 10.27 21.94
C THR A 748 5.14 11.14 21.07
N GLN A 749 5.72 12.18 20.44
CA GLN A 749 5.00 13.15 19.61
C GLN A 749 5.74 13.40 18.30
N PRO A 750 5.04 13.47 17.13
CA PRO A 750 5.65 13.87 15.87
C PRO A 750 5.98 15.37 15.86
N ILE A 751 7.15 15.70 15.34
CA ILE A 751 7.64 17.07 15.15
C ILE A 751 8.31 17.22 13.78
N ASN A 752 8.45 18.46 13.29
CA ASN A 752 9.26 18.73 12.12
C ASN A 752 10.76 18.68 12.49
N GLY A 753 11.48 17.71 11.95
CA GLY A 753 12.92 17.51 12.14
C GLY A 753 13.79 18.31 11.17
N ALA A 754 15.09 18.05 11.18
CA ALA A 754 16.06 18.76 10.34
C ALA A 754 15.98 18.40 8.85
N GLY A 755 15.44 17.24 8.51
CA GLY A 755 15.32 16.75 7.14
C GLY A 755 16.45 15.81 6.70
N SER A 756 16.59 15.64 5.39
CA SER A 756 17.59 14.74 4.78
C SER A 756 18.09 15.25 3.43
N GLU A 757 19.23 14.74 2.99
CA GLU A 757 19.71 14.87 1.62
C GLU A 757 19.59 13.52 0.90
N VAL A 758 18.96 13.53 -0.28
CA VAL A 758 18.82 12.33 -1.10
C VAL A 758 19.44 12.60 -2.47
N LYS A 759 20.38 11.77 -2.87
CA LYS A 759 21.04 11.86 -4.18
C LYS A 759 21.18 10.47 -4.80
N GLY A 760 21.22 10.43 -6.11
CA GLY A 760 21.37 9.14 -6.76
C GLY A 760 21.54 9.20 -8.26
N VAL A 761 21.68 8.01 -8.83
CA VAL A 761 21.82 7.80 -10.27
C VAL A 761 20.84 6.74 -10.72
N GLU A 762 20.10 7.03 -11.76
CA GLU A 762 19.21 6.10 -12.46
C GLU A 762 19.81 5.78 -13.84
N LEU A 763 19.91 4.51 -14.19
CA LEU A 763 20.30 4.04 -15.52
C LEU A 763 19.17 3.19 -16.08
N SER A 764 18.82 3.43 -17.35
CA SER A 764 17.81 2.63 -18.05
C SER A 764 18.31 2.30 -19.45
N TYR A 765 18.21 1.04 -19.83
CA TYR A 765 18.54 0.52 -21.13
C TYR A 765 17.41 -0.36 -21.64
N GLN A 766 17.00 -0.14 -22.89
CA GLN A 766 16.12 -1.05 -23.60
C GLN A 766 16.55 -1.17 -25.06
N GLN A 767 16.48 -2.38 -25.59
CA GLN A 767 16.79 -2.67 -26.97
C GLN A 767 16.11 -3.93 -27.48
N GLU A 768 15.73 -3.90 -28.72
CA GLU A 768 15.18 -5.01 -29.48
C GLU A 768 16.22 -5.59 -30.46
N PHE A 769 16.25 -6.92 -30.56
CA PHE A 769 17.11 -7.68 -31.43
C PHE A 769 16.29 -8.70 -32.25
N GLY A 770 15.59 -8.22 -33.27
CA GLY A 770 14.65 -9.07 -34.00
C GLY A 770 13.44 -9.46 -33.12
N ASN A 771 13.25 -10.73 -32.82
CA ASN A 771 12.18 -11.22 -31.98
C ASN A 771 12.51 -11.22 -30.50
N PHE A 772 13.75 -10.89 -30.12
CA PHE A 772 14.19 -10.80 -28.73
C PHE A 772 14.30 -9.34 -28.32
N GLY A 773 14.12 -9.08 -27.01
CA GLY A 773 14.44 -7.78 -26.46
C GLY A 773 14.85 -7.86 -24.99
N ILE A 774 15.50 -6.79 -24.56
CA ILE A 774 16.01 -6.63 -23.20
C ILE A 774 15.58 -5.25 -22.69
N LEU A 775 15.08 -5.24 -21.44
CA LEU A 775 14.88 -4.03 -20.64
C LEU A 775 15.70 -4.20 -19.36
N ALA A 776 16.54 -3.24 -19.04
CA ALA A 776 17.36 -3.24 -17.85
C ALA A 776 17.32 -1.86 -17.21
N ASN A 777 17.15 -1.79 -15.91
CA ASN A 777 17.32 -0.57 -15.17
C ASN A 777 18.06 -0.79 -13.86
N TYR A 778 18.73 0.26 -13.41
CA TYR A 778 19.47 0.27 -12.17
C TYR A 778 19.34 1.62 -11.50
N THR A 779 19.14 1.63 -10.20
CA THR A 779 19.09 2.83 -9.39
C THR A 779 20.03 2.70 -8.21
N TYR A 780 20.87 3.70 -8.03
CA TYR A 780 21.63 3.94 -6.80
C TYR A 780 21.03 5.14 -6.09
N THR A 781 20.71 4.98 -4.81
CA THR A 781 20.16 6.04 -3.95
C THR A 781 21.00 6.12 -2.67
N ASP A 782 21.47 7.32 -2.34
CA ASP A 782 22.17 7.65 -1.11
C ASP A 782 21.33 8.69 -0.36
N ALA A 783 20.70 8.26 0.73
CA ALA A 783 19.85 9.10 1.57
C ALA A 783 20.53 9.30 2.93
N ASN A 784 20.82 10.55 3.27
CA ASN A 784 21.52 10.91 4.49
C ASN A 784 20.64 11.87 5.31
N ALA A 785 20.16 11.42 6.45
CA ALA A 785 19.50 12.29 7.39
C ALA A 785 20.47 13.34 7.94
N LYS A 786 19.98 14.57 8.15
CA LYS A 786 20.75 15.68 8.73
C LYS A 786 20.90 15.57 10.24
N GLU A 787 20.40 14.50 10.83
CA GLU A 787 20.45 14.19 12.26
C GLU A 787 21.30 12.95 12.51
N GLU A 788 21.92 12.89 13.69
CA GLU A 788 22.66 11.73 14.13
C GLU A 788 21.71 10.59 14.52
N ARG A 789 22.11 9.37 14.22
CA ARG A 789 21.35 8.16 14.55
C ARG A 789 21.49 7.85 16.04
N ASP A 790 20.35 7.64 16.70
CA ASP A 790 20.27 7.16 18.09
C ASP A 790 19.19 6.06 18.21
N PRO A 791 19.55 4.79 18.04
CA PRO A 791 18.58 3.70 18.08
C PRO A 791 18.05 3.39 19.49
N VAL A 792 18.62 3.97 20.54
CA VAL A 792 18.27 3.69 21.94
C VAL A 792 17.25 4.69 22.47
N THR A 793 17.53 6.00 22.34
CA THR A 793 16.66 7.04 22.92
C THR A 793 15.73 7.67 21.90
N SER A 794 16.02 7.52 20.60
CA SER A 794 15.23 8.04 19.49
C SER A 794 15.25 7.07 18.30
N PRO A 795 14.65 5.88 18.42
CA PRO A 795 14.63 4.88 17.35
C PRO A 795 14.12 5.46 16.03
N GLY A 796 14.78 5.11 14.92
CA GLY A 796 14.47 5.64 13.59
C GLY A 796 15.12 7.00 13.27
N SER A 797 15.70 7.71 14.27
CA SER A 797 16.47 8.94 14.02
C SER A 797 17.64 8.66 13.07
N GLY A 798 17.92 9.60 12.18
CA GLY A 798 19.03 9.45 11.23
C GLY A 798 18.79 8.42 10.11
N LEU A 799 17.60 7.84 9.99
CA LEU A 799 17.22 6.85 8.97
C LEU A 799 16.15 7.40 8.04
N THR A 800 16.11 6.86 6.81
CA THR A 800 15.07 7.18 5.81
C THR A 800 14.29 5.90 5.50
N LEU A 801 12.98 5.92 5.73
CA LEU A 801 12.09 4.79 5.56
C LEU A 801 12.04 4.34 4.09
N GLY A 802 12.04 3.02 3.86
CA GLY A 802 11.82 2.40 2.56
C GLY A 802 12.94 2.55 1.52
N THR A 803 14.05 3.24 1.85
CA THR A 803 15.12 3.54 0.92
C THR A 803 16.13 2.40 0.81
N SER A 804 16.16 1.71 -0.35
CA SER A 804 17.24 0.76 -0.69
C SER A 804 18.36 1.47 -1.44
N LYS A 805 19.60 1.16 -1.08
CA LYS A 805 20.80 1.76 -1.70
C LYS A 805 20.96 1.37 -3.17
N HIS A 806 20.64 0.13 -3.50
CA HIS A 806 20.71 -0.40 -4.86
C HIS A 806 19.40 -1.09 -5.22
N MET A 807 18.88 -0.77 -6.41
CA MET A 807 17.75 -1.45 -7.03
C MET A 807 18.10 -1.78 -8.46
N ALA A 808 17.69 -2.95 -8.95
CA ALA A 808 17.94 -3.39 -10.33
C ALA A 808 16.76 -4.20 -10.85
N ASN A 809 16.39 -3.99 -12.10
CA ASN A 809 15.43 -4.82 -12.81
C ASN A 809 16.03 -5.25 -14.14
N LEU A 810 15.83 -6.52 -14.48
CA LEU A 810 16.27 -7.09 -15.75
C LEU A 810 15.13 -7.91 -16.34
N THR A 811 14.67 -7.55 -17.53
CA THR A 811 13.66 -8.29 -18.27
C THR A 811 14.20 -8.69 -19.62
N GLY A 812 14.10 -9.98 -19.93
CA GLY A 812 14.30 -10.53 -21.27
C GLY A 812 12.98 -11.01 -21.84
N TYR A 813 12.72 -10.76 -23.10
CA TYR A 813 11.53 -11.26 -23.77
C TYR A 813 11.82 -11.78 -25.18
N TYR A 814 10.90 -12.65 -25.63
CA TYR A 814 10.79 -13.12 -27.01
C TYR A 814 9.35 -12.95 -27.49
N GLU A 815 9.15 -12.38 -28.67
CA GLU A 815 7.82 -12.25 -29.29
C GLU A 815 7.88 -12.48 -30.78
N ASN A 816 6.97 -13.32 -31.26
CA ASN A 816 6.65 -13.47 -32.68
C ASN A 816 5.13 -13.57 -32.86
N ASP A 817 4.65 -13.88 -34.07
CA ASP A 817 3.24 -13.88 -34.42
C ASP A 817 2.36 -14.81 -33.57
N TRP A 818 2.93 -15.90 -33.00
CA TRP A 818 2.18 -16.92 -32.27
C TRP A 818 2.66 -17.19 -30.83
N LEU A 819 3.88 -16.75 -30.46
CA LEU A 819 4.49 -17.00 -29.15
C LEU A 819 5.02 -15.70 -28.57
N SER A 820 4.64 -15.43 -27.33
CA SER A 820 5.29 -14.45 -26.47
C SER A 820 5.86 -15.15 -25.23
N ALA A 821 7.09 -14.84 -24.85
CA ALA A 821 7.72 -15.36 -23.64
C ALA A 821 8.50 -14.24 -22.97
N ARG A 822 8.44 -14.17 -21.63
CA ARG A 822 9.08 -13.12 -20.86
C ARG A 822 9.58 -13.65 -19.51
N LEU A 823 10.75 -13.17 -19.09
CA LEU A 823 11.35 -13.45 -17.80
C LEU A 823 11.84 -12.13 -17.21
N ALA A 824 11.44 -11.83 -15.97
CA ALA A 824 11.78 -10.59 -15.28
C ALA A 824 12.37 -10.90 -13.90
N TYR A 825 13.50 -10.27 -13.56
CA TYR A 825 14.13 -10.33 -12.25
C TYR A 825 14.18 -8.94 -11.64
N ASN A 826 13.60 -8.78 -10.45
CA ASN A 826 13.60 -7.55 -9.68
C ASN A 826 14.46 -7.76 -8.43
N TYR A 827 15.37 -6.84 -8.14
CA TYR A 827 16.26 -6.90 -6.98
C TYR A 827 16.36 -5.57 -6.27
N ARG A 828 16.35 -5.60 -4.92
CA ARG A 828 16.65 -4.45 -4.07
C ARG A 828 17.50 -4.85 -2.87
N THR A 829 18.38 -3.96 -2.44
CA THR A 829 19.16 -4.17 -1.21
C THR A 829 18.33 -3.82 0.02
N HIS A 830 18.83 -4.23 1.19
CA HIS A 830 18.21 -3.95 2.48
C HIS A 830 17.83 -2.47 2.65
N TYR A 831 16.82 -2.24 3.49
CA TYR A 831 16.31 -0.91 3.81
C TYR A 831 15.72 -0.87 5.23
N TYR A 832 15.69 0.32 5.81
CA TYR A 832 14.98 0.58 7.06
C TYR A 832 13.47 0.52 6.80
N ASP A 833 12.76 -0.31 7.58
CA ASP A 833 11.35 -0.63 7.37
C ASP A 833 10.43 -0.07 8.47
N GLY A 834 10.99 0.64 9.43
CA GLY A 834 10.23 1.30 10.48
C GLY A 834 10.55 0.79 11.88
N ILE A 835 9.62 1.04 12.79
CA ILE A 835 9.72 0.66 14.20
C ILE A 835 8.69 -0.44 14.47
N SER A 836 9.13 -1.51 15.16
CA SER A 836 8.25 -2.60 15.59
C SER A 836 7.26 -2.16 16.67
N GLU A 837 6.26 -2.98 16.96
CA GLU A 837 5.28 -2.75 18.04
C GLU A 837 5.91 -2.47 19.41
N TYR A 838 7.12 -2.98 19.64
CA TYR A 838 7.87 -2.78 20.90
C TYR A 838 8.96 -1.71 20.81
N GLY A 839 8.91 -0.82 19.81
CA GLY A 839 9.80 0.32 19.70
C GLY A 839 11.18 0.04 19.13
N SER A 840 11.42 -1.14 18.56
CA SER A 840 12.71 -1.54 18.00
C SER A 840 12.81 -1.23 16.51
N GLU A 841 13.96 -0.72 16.05
CA GLU A 841 14.21 -0.51 14.61
C GLU A 841 14.20 -1.82 13.84
N VAL A 842 13.53 -1.86 12.71
CA VAL A 842 13.43 -3.01 11.81
C VAL A 842 14.01 -2.68 10.44
N PHE A 843 14.81 -3.59 9.92
CA PHE A 843 15.34 -3.55 8.56
C PHE A 843 14.87 -4.78 7.79
N THR A 844 14.37 -4.57 6.58
CA THR A 844 14.14 -5.66 5.64
C THR A 844 15.41 -5.93 4.84
N ASP A 845 15.79 -7.21 4.73
CA ASP A 845 17.01 -7.61 4.01
C ASP A 845 16.85 -7.50 2.49
N ASN A 846 17.91 -7.85 1.78
CA ASN A 846 17.90 -7.89 0.32
C ASN A 846 16.78 -8.82 -0.16
N TYR A 847 16.10 -8.40 -1.22
CA TYR A 847 15.01 -9.18 -1.80
C TYR A 847 15.15 -9.26 -3.32
N GLY A 848 15.02 -10.46 -3.87
CA GLY A 848 15.15 -10.73 -5.30
C GLY A 848 14.08 -11.67 -5.83
N GLN A 849 13.17 -11.19 -6.67
CA GLN A 849 12.04 -11.94 -7.21
C GLN A 849 12.21 -12.21 -8.70
N LEU A 850 12.04 -13.46 -9.11
CA LEU A 850 12.02 -13.91 -10.51
C LEU A 850 10.60 -14.27 -10.93
N ASP A 851 10.11 -13.62 -11.99
CA ASP A 851 8.77 -13.83 -12.54
C ASP A 851 8.86 -14.20 -14.02
N GLY A 852 7.91 -14.99 -14.52
CA GLY A 852 7.87 -15.42 -15.91
C GLY A 852 6.47 -15.54 -16.48
N ARG A 853 6.35 -15.35 -17.81
CA ARG A 853 5.11 -15.55 -18.57
C ARG A 853 5.38 -16.12 -19.94
N ILE A 854 4.50 -17.01 -20.39
CA ILE A 854 4.45 -17.53 -21.76
C ILE A 854 3.01 -17.33 -22.24
N GLY A 855 2.86 -16.77 -23.45
CA GLY A 855 1.57 -16.62 -24.15
C GLY A 855 1.65 -17.28 -25.53
N ILE A 856 0.64 -18.07 -25.87
CA ILE A 856 0.54 -18.76 -27.15
C ILE A 856 -0.77 -18.34 -27.82
N LYS A 857 -0.67 -17.66 -28.97
CA LYS A 857 -1.83 -17.35 -29.82
C LYS A 857 -2.29 -18.60 -30.53
N VAL A 858 -3.41 -19.15 -30.11
CA VAL A 858 -4.03 -20.34 -30.72
C VAL A 858 -4.88 -19.95 -31.93
N MET A 859 -5.45 -18.75 -31.90
CA MET A 859 -6.21 -18.12 -32.97
C MET A 859 -5.88 -16.62 -32.94
N GLU A 860 -6.23 -15.88 -34.00
CA GLU A 860 -6.01 -14.42 -34.05
C GLU A 860 -6.53 -13.68 -32.82
N ASN A 861 -7.66 -14.16 -32.28
CA ASN A 861 -8.38 -13.55 -31.18
C ASN A 861 -8.24 -14.28 -29.83
N LEU A 862 -7.50 -15.41 -29.79
CA LEU A 862 -7.42 -16.26 -28.60
C LEU A 862 -5.98 -16.58 -28.21
N GLU A 863 -5.57 -16.18 -27.02
CA GLU A 863 -4.26 -16.48 -26.43
C GLU A 863 -4.42 -17.39 -25.20
N LEU A 864 -3.59 -18.43 -25.13
CA LEU A 864 -3.36 -19.25 -23.92
C LEU A 864 -2.16 -18.67 -23.17
N THR A 865 -2.27 -18.51 -21.86
CA THR A 865 -1.19 -17.99 -21.00
C THR A 865 -0.82 -18.95 -19.89
N ALA A 866 0.47 -19.00 -19.57
CA ALA A 866 1.01 -19.61 -18.37
C ALA A 866 1.97 -18.62 -17.71
N GLU A 867 1.80 -18.39 -16.40
CA GLU A 867 2.58 -17.41 -15.67
C GLU A 867 3.07 -18.01 -14.35
N ALA A 868 4.22 -17.53 -13.86
CA ALA A 868 4.77 -17.89 -12.57
C ALA A 868 5.35 -16.64 -11.89
N VAL A 869 5.03 -16.46 -10.63
CA VAL A 869 5.49 -15.35 -9.79
C VAL A 869 6.27 -15.92 -8.61
N ASN A 870 7.39 -15.27 -8.27
CA ASN A 870 8.33 -15.72 -7.24
C ASN A 870 8.89 -17.13 -7.53
N ILE A 871 9.36 -17.36 -8.75
CA ILE A 871 9.86 -18.69 -9.21
C ILE A 871 10.98 -19.23 -8.31
N THR A 872 11.80 -18.34 -7.76
CA THR A 872 12.92 -18.67 -6.87
C THR A 872 12.51 -18.97 -5.45
N ASP A 873 11.23 -18.77 -5.09
CA ASP A 873 10.68 -18.96 -3.75
C ASP A 873 11.41 -18.11 -2.70
N GLU A 874 11.58 -16.83 -3.01
CA GLU A 874 12.28 -15.89 -2.13
C GLU A 874 11.45 -15.55 -0.90
N ASP A 875 12.08 -15.64 0.26
CA ASP A 875 11.50 -15.27 1.55
C ASP A 875 11.72 -13.78 1.86
N ILE A 876 10.83 -13.20 2.66
CA ILE A 876 11.04 -11.85 3.22
C ILE A 876 11.73 -12.03 4.58
N GLU A 877 12.93 -11.48 4.71
CA GLU A 877 13.73 -11.53 5.93
C GLU A 877 13.89 -10.12 6.52
N GLN A 878 13.69 -10.01 7.84
CA GLN A 878 13.84 -8.77 8.60
C GLN A 878 14.78 -8.99 9.78
N TYR A 879 15.48 -7.93 10.20
CA TYR A 879 16.38 -7.95 11.34
C TYR A 879 16.36 -6.64 12.13
N HIS A 880 16.78 -6.68 13.41
CA HIS A 880 16.90 -5.52 14.29
C HIS A 880 18.32 -4.98 14.24
N ILE A 881 18.52 -3.76 13.76
CA ILE A 881 19.80 -3.01 13.66
C ILE A 881 20.85 -3.73 12.80
N ASP A 882 21.19 -4.98 13.08
CA ASP A 882 22.10 -5.79 12.27
C ASP A 882 21.63 -7.25 12.13
N LYS A 883 22.18 -7.97 11.16
CA LYS A 883 21.74 -9.33 10.79
C LYS A 883 21.98 -10.40 11.84
N SER A 884 22.73 -10.12 12.90
CA SER A 884 22.88 -11.07 14.02
C SER A 884 21.64 -11.17 14.91
N ALA A 885 20.68 -10.26 14.72
CA ALA A 885 19.42 -10.19 15.44
C ALA A 885 18.22 -10.35 14.48
N PRO A 886 17.89 -11.55 14.02
CA PRO A 886 16.76 -11.81 13.15
C PRO A 886 15.45 -11.35 13.82
N SER A 887 14.59 -10.64 13.06
CA SER A 887 13.31 -10.17 13.54
C SER A 887 12.16 -10.98 12.98
N LYS A 888 12.09 -11.11 11.64
CA LYS A 888 11.04 -11.87 10.98
C LYS A 888 11.57 -12.58 9.75
N LYS A 889 11.01 -13.74 9.48
CA LYS A 889 11.21 -14.46 8.23
C LYS A 889 9.88 -15.01 7.77
N TYR A 890 9.45 -14.61 6.56
CA TYR A 890 8.17 -15.01 5.99
C TYR A 890 8.33 -15.62 4.62
N SER A 891 7.72 -16.78 4.40
CA SER A 891 7.48 -17.35 3.08
C SER A 891 6.08 -17.02 2.58
N ASN A 892 6.00 -16.41 1.41
CA ASN A 892 4.75 -16.15 0.70
C ASN A 892 4.47 -17.20 -0.39
N GLY A 893 5.43 -18.10 -0.65
CA GLY A 893 5.37 -19.15 -1.66
C GLY A 893 5.39 -18.67 -3.10
N ARG A 894 5.29 -19.62 -4.01
CA ARG A 894 5.20 -19.39 -5.46
C ARG A 894 3.76 -19.36 -5.93
N ARG A 895 3.50 -18.61 -7.00
CA ARG A 895 2.18 -18.55 -7.62
C ARG A 895 2.28 -18.89 -9.10
N PHE A 896 1.37 -19.75 -9.57
CA PHE A 896 1.28 -20.18 -10.95
C PHE A 896 -0.10 -19.85 -11.50
N TYR A 897 -0.17 -19.36 -12.73
CA TYR A 897 -1.41 -18.99 -13.39
C TYR A 897 -1.51 -19.70 -14.73
N VAL A 898 -2.70 -20.12 -15.07
CA VAL A 898 -3.05 -20.63 -16.40
C VAL A 898 -4.30 -19.91 -16.87
N GLY A 899 -4.26 -19.33 -18.06
CA GLY A 899 -5.33 -18.45 -18.51
C GLY A 899 -5.63 -18.50 -19.98
N LEU A 900 -6.79 -17.92 -20.30
CA LEU A 900 -7.32 -17.70 -21.65
C LEU A 900 -7.65 -16.21 -21.79
N ASN A 901 -7.11 -15.58 -22.83
CA ASN A 901 -7.40 -14.20 -23.20
C ASN A 901 -8.05 -14.19 -24.57
N TYR A 902 -9.23 -13.60 -24.67
CA TYR A 902 -9.97 -13.41 -25.92
C TYR A 902 -10.11 -11.91 -26.20
N SER A 903 -9.77 -11.48 -27.41
CA SER A 903 -9.87 -10.07 -27.84
C SER A 903 -10.52 -10.01 -29.22
N PHE A 904 -11.62 -9.20 -29.34
CA PHE A 904 -12.38 -8.98 -30.58
C PHE A 904 -12.58 -7.50 -30.83
#